data_6dcc9debbfe6ab3b8861e04d0e343133
#
_entry.id   6dcc9debbfe6ab3b8861e04d0e343133
#
_cell.length_a   1.000
_cell.length_b   1.000
_cell.length_c   1.000
_cell.angle_alpha   90.00
_cell.angle_beta   90.00
_cell.angle_gamma   90.00
#
_symmetry.space_group_name_H-M   'P 1'
#
loop_
_entity.id
_entity.type
_entity.pdbx_description
1 polymer ?
#
loop_
_entity_poly.entity_id
_entity_poly.type
_entity_poly.pdbx_seq_one_letter_code
_entity_poly.pdbx_strand_id
1 'polypeptide(L)'
;MKKLICLLLLCLSMFNVQCSMALAQQMPPVPLDPAVKMGKLENGLTYYIRHNEWPEKRCDFYIAQRVGSMQEEDDQRGLAHFLEHMCFNGTTHFPGDALKQYLERIGVKFGVNLNAYTTFDETVYNINNVNVEIAGAIDSCLLILHDWSHDLLLEDKEIDKERGVIEEEWRMRRSAQMRLIEAALPSLCKDSKYANRMPIGTMEVVKNFPYETLRSYYRRWYRPDLQALVIVGDVDPDAIEQKLQTMFADIAPASADAAVREDFPVPDNQEPLVFIGKDKEFPGMVAEIMFKSDPLPREMKGTYAYIVVDFLQDAISGMLNERLSEITRQADAPFSGASLSFGNYVVAKTKDALTLDISMKENRYTEGIKAAYRELLRASRNGFTESEFQRFKDEYLSQIDAAYEARDKRTNTSLVNAYVRNFIDNVPAAGIEWRHQNMHQIVPMIPLENINQAIAELSQDNRAILVFMPEKEGLVCPTEQEILAAMAEVDAEEITAFTEEVSTEPLVPELKSKVKVKKITDDIYGAKLITLSNGMKIHVKQTDYSPNKINFRATSWGGNSLYSNDEYINSGNIGLVRQGGLGTFSAVDLNKKLAGKQASASASVGARTEGISGYCVKKDLETMLQLAYLCFTSPRRDDDAFTSHIERTRNALKNQDLNPQTTLQDSVISVVYNNDVRAKRLKAEDLDRINYDRLLEMYRERYANAKDFEFYMVGDVNADSVAPLLAKYLGALPTKGKKENYKVIDQRMTKGERECYFTKEQDTPNSLNIFIYHAPIEETLKNDILIDMLQQAMQMLYTETVREDEGGAYGVPVNAGISDYPEEIANVQIVLPTAPEKRIAMTSIVNEGIKQMMEQGPSEENLGKIKEYMLRSHQENLKDNEYWMESMVSKTRYDQDFVTGYEECVQGVTIEDIKQTAQHIFGSGNRLVVGMETPSEVKSEE
;
A
#
# COMPACT_ATOMS: atom_id res chain seq x y z
N MET A 1 20.25 17.89 -18.81
CA MET A 1 19.88 17.57 -20.22
C MET A 1 21.09 17.23 -21.09
N LYS A 2 22.09 18.13 -21.35
CA LYS A 2 23.27 17.76 -22.14
C LYS A 2 24.06 16.59 -21.58
N LYS A 3 24.23 16.47 -20.25
CA LYS A 3 24.98 15.41 -19.57
C LYS A 3 24.25 14.04 -19.67
N LEU A 4 22.92 14.00 -19.46
CA LEU A 4 22.09 12.79 -19.59
C LEU A 4 22.05 12.30 -21.05
N ILE A 5 22.02 13.22 -22.01
CA ILE A 5 22.11 12.91 -23.45
C ILE A 5 23.49 12.34 -23.81
N CYS A 6 24.58 12.82 -23.19
CA CYS A 6 25.90 12.24 -23.37
C CYS A 6 25.99 10.81 -22.81
N LEU A 7 25.35 10.52 -21.68
CA LEU A 7 25.28 9.20 -21.10
C LEU A 7 24.51 8.21 -21.99
N LEU A 8 23.37 8.66 -22.52
CA LEU A 8 22.60 7.94 -23.54
C LEU A 8 23.42 7.66 -24.80
N LEU A 9 24.27 8.58 -25.22
CA LEU A 9 25.17 8.42 -26.39
C LEU A 9 26.27 7.38 -26.12
N LEU A 10 26.76 7.25 -24.88
CA LEU A 10 27.71 6.20 -24.49
C LEU A 10 27.05 4.81 -24.50
N CYS A 11 25.84 4.68 -24.00
CA CYS A 11 25.05 3.43 -24.09
C CYS A 11 24.79 3.01 -25.55
N LEU A 12 24.65 3.97 -26.46
CA LEU A 12 24.39 3.72 -27.90
C LEU A 12 25.63 3.34 -28.71
N SER A 13 26.84 3.69 -28.26
CA SER A 13 28.06 3.24 -28.93
C SER A 13 28.18 1.70 -29.00
N MET A 14 27.43 1.01 -28.14
CA MET A 14 27.32 -0.47 -28.13
C MET A 14 26.54 -1.05 -29.32
N PHE A 15 25.71 -0.25 -29.97
CA PHE A 15 24.94 -0.70 -31.15
C PHE A 15 25.64 -0.43 -32.49
N ASN A 16 26.96 -0.18 -32.52
CA ASN A 16 27.72 0.10 -33.74
C ASN A 16 27.26 1.34 -34.54
N VAL A 17 26.72 2.32 -33.86
CA VAL A 17 26.29 3.59 -34.49
C VAL A 17 27.24 4.71 -34.06
N GLN A 18 28.09 5.17 -34.97
CA GLN A 18 28.86 6.43 -34.77
C GLN A 18 27.87 7.58 -34.68
N CYS A 19 27.69 8.14 -33.48
CA CYS A 19 26.67 9.13 -33.24
C CYS A 19 27.21 10.55 -33.03
N SER A 20 26.68 11.46 -33.79
CA SER A 20 26.65 12.90 -33.51
C SER A 20 25.36 13.26 -32.74
N MET A 21 25.33 14.42 -32.03
CA MET A 21 24.16 14.93 -31.27
C MET A 21 22.82 14.90 -32.05
N ALA A 22 22.84 14.84 -33.37
CA ALA A 22 21.66 14.74 -34.24
C ALA A 22 20.97 13.35 -34.17
N LEU A 23 21.66 12.31 -33.74
CA LEU A 23 21.13 10.95 -33.65
C LEU A 23 20.45 10.64 -32.27
N ALA A 24 20.74 11.44 -31.25
CA ALA A 24 20.00 11.37 -29.97
C ALA A 24 18.49 11.71 -30.14
N GLN A 25 18.14 12.45 -31.21
CA GLN A 25 16.76 12.72 -31.59
C GLN A 25 16.07 11.56 -32.36
N GLN A 26 16.74 10.46 -32.63
CA GLN A 26 16.20 9.31 -33.37
C GLN A 26 16.27 7.97 -32.61
N MET A 27 16.10 8.00 -31.28
CA MET A 27 15.93 6.77 -30.53
C MET A 27 14.67 6.03 -31.03
N PRO A 28 14.76 4.71 -31.30
CA PRO A 28 13.60 3.95 -31.72
C PRO A 28 12.47 4.07 -30.67
N PRO A 29 11.22 4.22 -31.12
CA PRO A 29 10.09 4.17 -30.22
C PRO A 29 9.96 2.75 -29.64
N VAL A 30 9.57 2.67 -28.37
CA VAL A 30 9.11 1.43 -27.77
C VAL A 30 7.71 1.13 -28.31
N PRO A 31 7.44 -0.05 -28.87
CA PRO A 31 6.12 -0.34 -29.40
C PRO A 31 5.09 -0.38 -28.28
N LEU A 32 3.89 0.02 -28.59
CA LEU A 32 2.74 -0.20 -27.72
C LEU A 32 2.46 -1.72 -27.65
N ASP A 33 1.89 -2.17 -26.53
CA ASP A 33 1.39 -3.54 -26.40
C ASP A 33 0.47 -3.90 -27.59
N PRO A 34 0.81 -4.91 -28.40
CA PRO A 34 0.00 -5.29 -29.56
C PRO A 34 -1.40 -5.78 -29.22
N ALA A 35 -1.67 -6.13 -27.97
CA ALA A 35 -2.97 -6.54 -27.50
C ALA A 35 -3.90 -5.36 -27.15
N VAL A 36 -3.39 -4.14 -27.09
CA VAL A 36 -4.21 -2.95 -26.88
C VAL A 36 -4.57 -2.28 -28.19
N LYS A 37 -5.84 -1.95 -28.34
CA LYS A 37 -6.37 -1.14 -29.44
C LYS A 37 -6.38 0.32 -28.99
N MET A 38 -5.47 1.13 -29.51
CA MET A 38 -5.37 2.56 -29.22
C MET A 38 -5.79 3.36 -30.44
N GLY A 39 -6.53 4.44 -30.22
CA GLY A 39 -6.90 5.38 -31.25
C GLY A 39 -7.29 6.75 -30.70
N LYS A 40 -7.77 7.59 -31.64
CA LYS A 40 -8.40 8.87 -31.32
C LYS A 40 -9.72 8.98 -32.03
N LEU A 41 -10.73 9.47 -31.33
CA LEU A 41 -12.01 9.85 -31.94
C LEU A 41 -11.85 11.14 -32.76
N GLU A 42 -12.81 11.44 -33.61
CA GLU A 42 -12.79 12.63 -34.48
C GLU A 42 -12.69 13.95 -33.69
N ASN A 43 -13.22 13.98 -32.45
CA ASN A 43 -13.14 15.13 -31.56
C ASN A 43 -11.80 15.25 -30.81
N GLY A 44 -10.88 14.30 -31.01
CA GLY A 44 -9.54 14.34 -30.39
C GLY A 44 -9.38 13.51 -29.11
N LEU A 45 -10.46 12.92 -28.58
CA LEU A 45 -10.45 12.05 -27.39
C LEU A 45 -9.67 10.78 -27.70
N THR A 46 -8.71 10.45 -26.82
CA THR A 46 -7.87 9.24 -26.94
C THR A 46 -8.57 8.04 -26.31
N TYR A 47 -8.39 6.86 -26.84
CA TYR A 47 -8.89 5.64 -26.20
C TYR A 47 -7.87 4.51 -26.24
N TYR A 48 -7.91 3.65 -25.20
CA TYR A 48 -7.20 2.39 -25.09
C TYR A 48 -8.21 1.32 -24.75
N ILE A 49 -8.29 0.27 -25.55
CA ILE A 49 -9.20 -0.84 -25.34
C ILE A 49 -8.38 -2.13 -25.40
N ARG A 50 -8.48 -2.96 -24.35
CA ARG A 50 -7.78 -4.23 -24.30
C ARG A 50 -8.70 -5.34 -23.82
N HIS A 51 -8.73 -6.44 -24.58
CA HIS A 51 -9.30 -7.69 -24.09
C HIS A 51 -8.39 -8.31 -23.02
N ASN A 52 -8.97 -8.72 -21.89
CA ASN A 52 -8.31 -9.43 -20.81
C ASN A 52 -9.32 -10.33 -20.09
N GLU A 53 -9.04 -11.63 -20.04
CA GLU A 53 -9.94 -12.62 -19.45
C GLU A 53 -9.76 -12.81 -17.93
N TRP A 54 -8.90 -12.03 -17.28
CA TRP A 54 -8.65 -12.18 -15.85
C TRP A 54 -8.78 -10.86 -15.08
N PRO A 55 -9.75 -10.78 -14.15
CA PRO A 55 -10.81 -11.77 -13.81
C PRO A 55 -11.79 -11.97 -14.96
N GLU A 56 -12.26 -13.21 -15.13
CA GLU A 56 -13.25 -13.55 -16.17
C GLU A 56 -14.55 -12.73 -15.99
N LYS A 57 -15.15 -12.34 -17.10
CA LYS A 57 -16.44 -11.62 -17.14
C LYS A 57 -16.39 -10.27 -16.42
N ARG A 58 -15.22 -9.68 -16.29
CA ARG A 58 -15.01 -8.39 -15.62
C ARG A 58 -14.38 -7.38 -16.57
N CYS A 59 -14.74 -6.12 -16.37
CA CYS A 59 -14.16 -5.00 -17.11
C CYS A 59 -13.97 -3.79 -16.20
N ASP A 60 -12.85 -3.11 -16.39
CA ASP A 60 -12.49 -1.85 -15.74
C ASP A 60 -12.66 -0.70 -16.76
N PHE A 61 -13.28 0.39 -16.33
CA PHE A 61 -13.55 1.59 -17.12
C PHE A 61 -12.91 2.81 -16.46
N TYR A 62 -12.06 3.50 -17.20
CA TYR A 62 -11.35 4.68 -16.71
C TYR A 62 -11.49 5.85 -17.66
N ILE A 63 -11.56 7.07 -17.11
CA ILE A 63 -11.28 8.28 -17.84
C ILE A 63 -10.16 9.05 -17.14
N ALA A 64 -9.10 9.34 -17.88
CA ALA A 64 -7.95 10.10 -17.41
C ALA A 64 -7.95 11.49 -18.01
N GLN A 65 -7.76 12.51 -17.17
CA GLN A 65 -7.67 13.92 -17.53
C GLN A 65 -6.24 14.41 -17.34
N ARG A 66 -5.66 15.05 -18.34
CA ARG A 66 -4.36 15.75 -18.20
C ARG A 66 -4.58 17.14 -17.61
N VAL A 67 -5.34 17.21 -16.53
CA VAL A 67 -5.77 18.40 -15.82
C VAL A 67 -5.77 18.12 -14.34
N GLY A 68 -5.21 19.01 -13.56
CA GLY A 68 -5.17 18.98 -12.12
C GLY A 68 -5.11 20.38 -11.54
N SER A 69 -4.63 20.54 -10.32
CA SER A 69 -4.59 21.84 -9.64
C SER A 69 -3.65 22.86 -10.29
N MET A 70 -2.69 22.41 -11.11
CA MET A 70 -1.79 23.30 -11.85
C MET A 70 -2.52 24.17 -12.88
N GLN A 71 -3.69 23.76 -13.35
CA GLN A 71 -4.49 24.54 -14.30
C GLN A 71 -5.42 25.57 -13.61
N GLU A 72 -5.45 25.60 -12.28
CA GLU A 72 -6.24 26.56 -11.51
C GLU A 72 -5.62 27.97 -11.51
N GLU A 73 -6.46 29.00 -11.56
CA GLU A 73 -6.08 30.37 -11.22
C GLU A 73 -6.09 30.55 -9.68
N ASP A 74 -5.68 31.73 -9.18
CA ASP A 74 -5.55 31.96 -7.74
C ASP A 74 -6.92 31.91 -6.99
N ASP A 75 -7.99 32.32 -7.65
CA ASP A 75 -9.36 32.25 -7.15
C ASP A 75 -10.05 30.90 -7.38
N GLN A 76 -9.32 29.95 -7.95
CA GLN A 76 -9.79 28.60 -8.28
C GLN A 76 -9.09 27.51 -7.46
N ARG A 77 -8.25 27.84 -6.50
CA ARG A 77 -7.46 26.85 -5.72
C ARG A 77 -8.34 25.86 -4.99
N GLY A 78 -8.32 24.59 -5.44
CA GLY A 78 -9.13 23.48 -4.96
C GLY A 78 -10.26 23.08 -5.91
N LEU A 79 -10.49 23.79 -7.03
CA LEU A 79 -11.60 23.49 -7.92
C LEU A 79 -11.36 22.25 -8.78
N ALA A 80 -10.13 21.86 -9.06
CA ALA A 80 -9.83 20.59 -9.71
C ALA A 80 -10.33 19.40 -8.88
N HIS A 81 -10.05 19.42 -7.59
CA HIS A 81 -10.49 18.40 -6.64
C HIS A 81 -12.00 18.52 -6.36
N PHE A 82 -12.52 19.73 -6.23
CA PHE A 82 -13.94 19.95 -6.07
C PHE A 82 -14.75 19.38 -7.26
N LEU A 83 -14.24 19.56 -8.47
CA LEU A 83 -14.86 19.03 -9.67
C LEU A 83 -14.82 17.49 -9.72
N GLU A 84 -13.76 16.89 -9.18
CA GLU A 84 -13.69 15.43 -8.99
C GLU A 84 -14.89 14.94 -8.20
N HIS A 85 -15.21 15.55 -7.03
CA HIS A 85 -16.36 15.19 -6.23
C HIS A 85 -17.67 15.39 -6.97
N MET A 86 -17.80 16.48 -7.72
CA MET A 86 -19.03 16.78 -8.46
C MET A 86 -19.35 15.77 -9.57
N CYS A 87 -18.36 15.00 -10.04
CA CYS A 87 -18.60 13.90 -10.97
C CYS A 87 -19.49 12.78 -10.38
N PHE A 88 -19.60 12.71 -9.06
CA PHE A 88 -20.46 11.75 -8.35
C PHE A 88 -21.79 12.36 -7.88
N ASN A 89 -21.99 13.66 -8.07
CA ASN A 89 -23.12 14.43 -7.54
C ASN A 89 -24.07 14.97 -8.63
N GLY A 90 -24.27 14.20 -9.68
CA GLY A 90 -25.25 14.45 -10.73
C GLY A 90 -24.67 14.78 -12.08
N THR A 91 -25.08 13.97 -13.04
CA THR A 91 -24.80 14.14 -14.47
C THR A 91 -26.13 14.18 -15.24
N THR A 92 -26.08 14.53 -16.52
CA THR A 92 -27.26 14.64 -17.37
C THR A 92 -28.10 13.36 -17.39
N HIS A 93 -27.44 12.20 -17.48
CA HIS A 93 -28.16 10.92 -17.54
C HIS A 93 -28.34 10.27 -16.17
N PHE A 94 -27.57 10.69 -15.18
CA PHE A 94 -27.63 10.18 -13.81
C PHE A 94 -27.72 11.35 -12.81
N PRO A 95 -28.92 11.98 -12.67
CA PRO A 95 -29.07 13.14 -11.78
C PRO A 95 -28.97 12.75 -10.30
N GLY A 96 -28.39 13.63 -9.48
CA GLY A 96 -28.18 13.40 -8.04
C GLY A 96 -27.33 12.14 -7.79
N ASP A 97 -27.85 11.24 -6.96
CA ASP A 97 -27.14 9.99 -6.58
C ASP A 97 -27.41 8.80 -7.52
N ALA A 98 -28.12 9.01 -8.62
CA ALA A 98 -28.54 7.91 -9.51
C ALA A 98 -27.36 7.10 -10.06
N LEU A 99 -26.19 7.72 -10.28
CA LEU A 99 -24.97 7.07 -10.70
C LEU A 99 -24.48 6.05 -9.65
N LYS A 100 -24.33 6.47 -8.41
CA LYS A 100 -23.90 5.63 -7.30
C LYS A 100 -24.87 4.47 -7.10
N GLN A 101 -26.17 4.78 -7.03
CA GLN A 101 -27.24 3.77 -6.86
C GLN A 101 -27.27 2.74 -7.99
N TYR A 102 -27.05 3.17 -9.24
CA TYR A 102 -26.98 2.24 -10.37
C TYR A 102 -25.79 1.30 -10.25
N LEU A 103 -24.59 1.84 -10.00
CA LEU A 103 -23.36 1.06 -9.90
C LEU A 103 -23.41 0.07 -8.74
N GLU A 104 -23.92 0.48 -7.59
CA GLU A 104 -24.09 -0.41 -6.45
C GLU A 104 -25.06 -1.57 -6.72
N ARG A 105 -26.14 -1.34 -7.48
CA ARG A 105 -27.07 -2.41 -7.89
C ARG A 105 -26.42 -3.48 -8.75
N ILE A 106 -25.37 -3.13 -9.52
CA ILE A 106 -24.61 -4.09 -10.32
C ILE A 106 -23.35 -4.58 -9.59
N GLY A 107 -23.28 -4.35 -8.25
CA GLY A 107 -22.22 -4.83 -7.39
C GLY A 107 -20.94 -4.00 -7.40
N VAL A 108 -20.90 -2.80 -7.95
CA VAL A 108 -19.77 -1.87 -7.90
C VAL A 108 -19.92 -1.00 -6.65
N LYS A 109 -19.03 -1.17 -5.67
CA LYS A 109 -19.08 -0.49 -4.38
C LYS A 109 -18.32 0.84 -4.42
N PHE A 110 -19.00 1.92 -3.96
CA PHE A 110 -18.38 3.25 -3.83
C PHE A 110 -17.20 3.21 -2.83
N GLY A 111 -16.11 3.90 -3.15
CA GLY A 111 -14.89 3.92 -2.37
C GLY A 111 -13.99 2.67 -2.50
N VAL A 112 -14.49 1.60 -3.13
CA VAL A 112 -13.74 0.36 -3.37
C VAL A 112 -13.52 0.14 -4.87
N ASN A 113 -14.60 0.04 -5.64
CA ASN A 113 -14.57 -0.20 -7.08
C ASN A 113 -14.88 1.06 -7.90
N LEU A 114 -15.60 2.01 -7.32
CA LEU A 114 -15.89 3.34 -7.86
C LEU A 114 -15.07 4.36 -7.07
N ASN A 115 -14.13 5.03 -7.73
CA ASN A 115 -13.23 6.00 -7.09
C ASN A 115 -12.70 7.03 -8.09
N ALA A 116 -12.00 8.06 -7.58
CA ALA A 116 -11.25 9.01 -8.37
C ALA A 116 -10.07 9.54 -7.57
N TYR A 117 -9.17 10.25 -8.23
CA TYR A 117 -8.12 11.03 -7.56
C TYR A 117 -7.73 12.25 -8.39
N THR A 118 -7.39 13.33 -7.70
CA THR A 118 -6.82 14.55 -8.29
C THR A 118 -5.42 14.79 -7.74
N THR A 119 -4.48 15.04 -8.65
CA THR A 119 -3.13 15.49 -8.33
C THR A 119 -2.88 16.91 -8.85
N PHE A 120 -1.63 17.34 -8.82
CA PHE A 120 -1.22 18.61 -9.41
C PHE A 120 -1.48 18.66 -10.91
N ASP A 121 -1.27 17.57 -11.64
CA ASP A 121 -1.19 17.54 -13.10
C ASP A 121 -2.26 16.67 -13.77
N GLU A 122 -3.02 15.90 -13.00
CA GLU A 122 -3.98 14.95 -13.54
C GLU A 122 -5.16 14.69 -12.60
N THR A 123 -6.28 14.27 -13.19
CA THR A 123 -7.45 13.72 -12.49
C THR A 123 -7.88 12.44 -13.20
N VAL A 124 -8.12 11.38 -12.46
CA VAL A 124 -8.50 10.08 -13.02
C VAL A 124 -9.70 9.52 -12.26
N TYR A 125 -10.70 9.04 -13.00
CA TYR A 125 -11.91 8.40 -12.49
C TYR A 125 -11.93 6.94 -12.91
N ASN A 126 -12.45 6.06 -12.05
CA ASN A 126 -12.51 4.63 -12.35
C ASN A 126 -13.79 3.96 -11.87
N ILE A 127 -14.22 2.99 -12.67
CA ILE A 127 -15.25 2.00 -12.35
C ILE A 127 -14.63 0.63 -12.58
N ASN A 128 -14.26 -0.05 -11.50
CA ASN A 128 -13.53 -1.30 -11.57
C ASN A 128 -14.44 -2.52 -11.39
N ASN A 129 -14.02 -3.62 -12.00
CA ASN A 129 -14.55 -4.95 -11.73
C ASN A 129 -16.06 -5.10 -12.08
N VAL A 130 -16.50 -4.41 -13.12
CA VAL A 130 -17.88 -4.48 -13.61
C VAL A 130 -18.17 -5.84 -14.23
N ASN A 131 -19.26 -6.49 -13.83
CA ASN A 131 -19.73 -7.73 -14.46
C ASN A 131 -20.30 -7.46 -15.85
N VAL A 132 -19.61 -7.92 -16.90
CA VAL A 132 -20.01 -7.69 -18.30
C VAL A 132 -21.20 -8.55 -18.76
N GLU A 133 -21.60 -9.56 -17.98
CA GLU A 133 -22.80 -10.37 -18.28
C GLU A 133 -24.11 -9.67 -17.88
N ILE A 134 -24.03 -8.63 -17.04
CA ILE A 134 -25.21 -7.85 -16.67
C ILE A 134 -25.65 -7.03 -17.88
N ALA A 135 -26.88 -7.26 -18.31
CA ALA A 135 -27.44 -6.57 -19.47
C ALA A 135 -27.41 -5.05 -19.32
N GLY A 136 -26.78 -4.37 -20.25
CA GLY A 136 -26.64 -2.90 -20.27
C GLY A 136 -25.52 -2.34 -19.38
N ALA A 137 -24.79 -3.16 -18.60
CA ALA A 137 -23.74 -2.66 -17.70
C ALA A 137 -22.62 -1.95 -18.46
N ILE A 138 -22.14 -2.52 -19.56
CA ILE A 138 -21.11 -1.89 -20.41
C ILE A 138 -21.61 -0.54 -20.94
N ASP A 139 -22.82 -0.49 -21.51
CA ASP A 139 -23.37 0.74 -22.10
C ASP A 139 -23.55 1.83 -21.04
N SER A 140 -24.03 1.46 -19.86
CA SER A 140 -24.18 2.41 -18.75
C SER A 140 -22.84 2.91 -18.24
N CYS A 141 -21.82 2.05 -18.10
CA CYS A 141 -20.48 2.50 -17.69
C CYS A 141 -19.87 3.43 -18.75
N LEU A 142 -20.00 3.13 -20.04
CA LEU A 142 -19.55 4.03 -21.09
C LEU A 142 -20.30 5.37 -21.09
N LEU A 143 -21.62 5.35 -20.80
CA LEU A 143 -22.42 6.57 -20.65
C LEU A 143 -21.98 7.39 -19.43
N ILE A 144 -21.61 6.75 -18.34
CA ILE A 144 -21.02 7.44 -17.19
C ILE A 144 -19.70 8.12 -17.58
N LEU A 145 -18.81 7.43 -18.30
CA LEU A 145 -17.57 8.05 -18.79
C LEU A 145 -17.86 9.24 -19.74
N HIS A 146 -18.89 9.13 -20.58
CA HIS A 146 -19.34 10.22 -21.43
C HIS A 146 -19.76 11.44 -20.60
N ASP A 147 -20.62 11.22 -19.61
CA ASP A 147 -21.12 12.28 -18.75
C ASP A 147 -19.99 12.94 -17.92
N TRP A 148 -19.05 12.16 -17.39
CA TRP A 148 -17.86 12.70 -16.72
C TRP A 148 -16.99 13.53 -17.66
N SER A 149 -16.94 13.16 -18.93
CA SER A 149 -16.20 13.91 -19.95
C SER A 149 -16.79 15.29 -20.22
N HIS A 150 -18.13 15.43 -20.29
CA HIS A 150 -18.74 16.65 -20.84
C HIS A 150 -20.11 17.05 -20.23
N ASP A 151 -20.82 16.19 -19.54
CA ASP A 151 -22.23 16.39 -19.17
C ASP A 151 -22.54 16.45 -17.67
N LEU A 152 -21.65 17.09 -16.90
CA LEU A 152 -21.91 17.35 -15.49
C LEU A 152 -22.98 18.45 -15.31
N LEU A 153 -23.91 18.24 -14.38
CA LEU A 153 -24.98 19.22 -14.08
C LEU A 153 -24.46 20.41 -13.26
N LEU A 154 -23.58 20.20 -12.31
CA LEU A 154 -22.98 21.21 -11.42
C LEU A 154 -24.08 22.11 -10.80
N GLU A 155 -25.12 21.49 -10.23
CA GLU A 155 -26.24 22.21 -9.60
C GLU A 155 -25.78 22.96 -8.35
N ASP A 156 -26.26 24.20 -8.16
CA ASP A 156 -25.89 25.08 -7.03
C ASP A 156 -26.05 24.39 -5.68
N LYS A 157 -27.18 23.67 -5.48
CA LYS A 157 -27.48 22.96 -4.24
C LYS A 157 -26.48 21.84 -3.92
N GLU A 158 -26.02 21.10 -4.96
CA GLU A 158 -25.04 20.01 -4.78
C GLU A 158 -23.64 20.59 -4.52
N ILE A 159 -23.29 21.71 -5.17
CA ILE A 159 -22.04 22.44 -4.90
C ILE A 159 -22.02 22.89 -3.43
N ASP A 160 -23.09 23.52 -2.93
CA ASP A 160 -23.13 23.99 -1.55
C ASP A 160 -23.06 22.85 -0.54
N LYS A 161 -23.70 21.73 -0.81
CA LYS A 161 -23.63 20.51 -0.02
C LYS A 161 -22.18 19.96 0.05
N GLU A 162 -21.50 19.91 -1.09
CA GLU A 162 -20.16 19.34 -1.20
C GLU A 162 -19.06 20.17 -0.53
N ARG A 163 -19.27 21.50 -0.34
CA ARG A 163 -18.33 22.37 0.40
C ARG A 163 -18.02 21.84 1.80
N GLY A 164 -19.05 21.35 2.51
CA GLY A 164 -18.91 20.76 3.85
C GLY A 164 -18.14 19.45 3.83
N VAL A 165 -18.39 18.59 2.84
CA VAL A 165 -17.71 17.30 2.70
C VAL A 165 -16.20 17.51 2.45
N ILE A 166 -15.84 18.44 1.57
CA ILE A 166 -14.43 18.76 1.28
C ILE A 166 -13.75 19.42 2.48
N GLU A 167 -14.47 20.24 3.26
CA GLU A 167 -13.92 20.79 4.49
C GLU A 167 -13.59 19.72 5.52
N GLU A 168 -14.46 18.72 5.69
CA GLU A 168 -14.20 17.60 6.60
C GLU A 168 -13.07 16.69 6.06
N GLU A 169 -12.98 16.51 4.74
CA GLU A 169 -11.85 15.81 4.12
C GLU A 169 -10.52 16.54 4.38
N TRP A 170 -10.48 17.86 4.15
CA TRP A 170 -9.32 18.69 4.45
C TRP A 170 -8.90 18.54 5.92
N ARG A 171 -9.88 18.55 6.85
CA ARG A 171 -9.65 18.36 8.29
C ARG A 171 -8.99 17.00 8.58
N MET A 172 -9.50 15.94 7.99
CA MET A 172 -8.99 14.59 8.17
C MET A 172 -7.59 14.38 7.59
N ARG A 173 -7.34 14.96 6.41
CA ARG A 173 -6.06 14.79 5.69
C ARG A 173 -4.95 15.71 6.18
N ARG A 174 -5.25 16.75 6.97
CA ARG A 174 -4.28 17.73 7.44
C ARG A 174 -3.43 17.21 8.60
N SER A 175 -2.68 16.14 8.35
CA SER A 175 -1.68 15.60 9.28
C SER A 175 -0.49 16.55 9.45
N ALA A 176 0.31 16.33 10.51
CA ALA A 176 1.57 17.05 10.73
C ALA A 176 2.49 17.02 9.51
N GLN A 177 2.62 15.85 8.87
CA GLN A 177 3.43 15.70 7.65
C GLN A 177 2.88 16.57 6.51
N MET A 178 1.57 16.61 6.31
CA MET A 178 0.96 17.41 5.24
C MET A 178 1.17 18.90 5.48
N ARG A 179 1.01 19.37 6.72
CA ARG A 179 1.29 20.78 7.09
C ARG A 179 2.75 21.16 6.82
N LEU A 180 3.68 20.26 7.14
CA LEU A 180 5.11 20.48 6.88
C LEU A 180 5.44 20.54 5.40
N ILE A 181 4.82 19.68 4.58
CA ILE A 181 4.96 19.72 3.11
C ILE A 181 4.39 21.03 2.57
N GLU A 182 3.17 21.41 2.96
CA GLU A 182 2.57 22.69 2.56
C GLU A 182 3.45 23.89 2.89
N ALA A 183 4.09 23.89 4.07
CA ALA A 183 5.01 24.95 4.49
C ALA A 183 6.34 24.94 3.71
N ALA A 184 6.79 23.79 3.21
CA ALA A 184 8.05 23.65 2.48
C ALA A 184 7.92 24.09 1.01
N LEU A 185 6.79 23.87 0.37
CA LEU A 185 6.58 24.11 -1.07
C LEU A 185 6.97 25.54 -1.53
N PRO A 186 6.60 26.63 -0.82
CA PRO A 186 6.99 27.98 -1.23
C PRO A 186 8.50 28.22 -1.31
N SER A 187 9.29 27.51 -0.49
CA SER A 187 10.75 27.58 -0.50
C SER A 187 11.36 26.67 -1.56
N LEU A 188 10.90 25.41 -1.60
CA LEU A 188 11.48 24.38 -2.46
C LEU A 188 11.05 24.55 -3.94
N CYS A 189 9.83 24.99 -4.19
CA CYS A 189 9.29 25.27 -5.52
C CYS A 189 9.18 26.76 -5.80
N LYS A 190 10.10 27.55 -5.23
CA LYS A 190 10.13 29.01 -5.44
C LYS A 190 10.09 29.35 -6.93
N ASP A 191 9.33 30.39 -7.27
CA ASP A 191 9.14 30.90 -8.64
C ASP A 191 8.45 29.88 -9.58
N SER A 192 7.83 28.83 -9.04
CA SER A 192 6.96 27.90 -9.76
C SER A 192 5.55 27.90 -9.17
N LYS A 193 4.58 27.60 -10.00
CA LYS A 193 3.16 27.47 -9.58
C LYS A 193 2.95 26.35 -8.57
N TYR A 194 3.79 25.31 -8.56
CA TYR A 194 3.76 24.22 -7.54
C TYR A 194 3.88 24.73 -6.10
N ALA A 195 4.46 25.91 -5.90
CA ALA A 195 4.62 26.51 -4.56
C ALA A 195 3.31 26.68 -3.78
N ASN A 196 2.16 26.78 -4.46
CA ASN A 196 0.88 27.07 -3.82
C ASN A 196 -0.34 26.44 -4.50
N ARG A 197 -0.21 25.25 -5.08
CA ARG A 197 -1.27 24.54 -5.83
C ARG A 197 -1.57 23.16 -5.27
N MET A 198 -1.56 23.02 -3.93
CA MET A 198 -2.05 21.77 -3.31
C MET A 198 -3.45 21.43 -3.85
N PRO A 199 -3.70 20.18 -4.28
CA PRO A 199 -4.97 19.81 -4.91
C PRO A 199 -6.21 20.05 -4.07
N ILE A 200 -6.12 19.85 -2.75
CA ILE A 200 -7.24 20.14 -1.82
C ILE A 200 -7.59 21.64 -1.77
N GLY A 201 -6.71 22.51 -2.25
CA GLY A 201 -6.89 23.94 -2.32
C GLY A 201 -6.86 24.66 -0.98
N THR A 202 -7.51 25.82 -0.94
CA THR A 202 -7.65 26.60 0.27
C THR A 202 -9.11 26.68 0.70
N MET A 203 -9.38 26.53 2.01
CA MET A 203 -10.74 26.56 2.52
C MET A 203 -11.41 27.92 2.34
N GLU A 204 -10.61 28.99 2.18
CA GLU A 204 -11.16 30.31 1.83
C GLU A 204 -11.82 30.28 0.44
N VAL A 205 -11.17 29.67 -0.56
CA VAL A 205 -11.73 29.52 -1.90
C VAL A 205 -12.85 28.49 -1.89
N VAL A 206 -12.62 27.29 -1.38
CA VAL A 206 -13.57 26.17 -1.37
C VAL A 206 -14.93 26.55 -0.78
N LYS A 207 -14.92 27.31 0.31
CA LYS A 207 -16.17 27.76 0.96
C LYS A 207 -16.92 28.87 0.22
N ASN A 208 -16.21 29.70 -0.58
CA ASN A 208 -16.78 30.97 -1.04
C ASN A 208 -16.76 31.19 -2.55
N PHE A 209 -16.17 30.28 -3.36
CA PHE A 209 -16.12 30.48 -4.81
C PHE A 209 -17.54 30.60 -5.39
N PRO A 210 -17.78 31.51 -6.37
CA PRO A 210 -19.02 31.59 -7.10
C PRO A 210 -19.25 30.33 -7.96
N TYR A 211 -20.48 29.83 -8.04
CA TYR A 211 -20.78 28.61 -8.82
C TYR A 211 -20.28 28.68 -10.26
N GLU A 212 -20.33 29.85 -10.89
CA GLU A 212 -19.88 30.03 -12.26
C GLU A 212 -18.35 29.88 -12.40
N THR A 213 -17.60 30.11 -11.35
CA THR A 213 -16.13 29.85 -11.34
C THR A 213 -15.83 28.36 -11.54
N LEU A 214 -16.55 27.46 -10.89
CA LEU A 214 -16.42 26.02 -11.07
C LEU A 214 -16.87 25.59 -12.48
N ARG A 215 -18.04 26.11 -12.91
CA ARG A 215 -18.56 25.81 -14.26
C ARG A 215 -17.64 26.31 -15.36
N SER A 216 -17.00 27.46 -15.17
CA SER A 216 -16.05 28.00 -16.14
C SER A 216 -14.76 27.18 -16.18
N TYR A 217 -14.27 26.68 -15.02
CA TYR A 217 -13.15 25.76 -14.94
C TYR A 217 -13.45 24.46 -15.68
N TYR A 218 -14.63 23.86 -15.44
CA TYR A 218 -15.07 22.66 -16.13
C TYR A 218 -15.09 22.84 -17.66
N ARG A 219 -15.78 23.85 -18.18
CA ARG A 219 -15.87 24.13 -19.62
C ARG A 219 -14.50 24.44 -20.26
N ARG A 220 -13.56 25.00 -19.50
CA ARG A 220 -12.22 25.33 -19.97
C ARG A 220 -11.33 24.11 -20.12
N TRP A 221 -11.41 23.17 -19.18
CA TRP A 221 -10.42 22.12 -19.03
C TRP A 221 -10.91 20.70 -19.32
N TYR A 222 -12.21 20.39 -19.14
CA TYR A 222 -12.77 19.09 -19.45
C TYR A 222 -13.15 19.03 -20.93
N ARG A 223 -12.20 18.63 -21.75
CA ARG A 223 -12.35 18.60 -23.20
C ARG A 223 -11.57 17.45 -23.83
N PRO A 224 -11.99 16.93 -24.99
CA PRO A 224 -11.51 15.67 -25.55
C PRO A 224 -10.01 15.58 -25.79
N ASP A 225 -9.33 16.69 -26.17
CA ASP A 225 -7.89 16.70 -26.44
C ASP A 225 -7.01 16.50 -25.19
N LEU A 226 -7.59 16.65 -23.99
CA LEU A 226 -6.94 16.43 -22.69
C LEU A 226 -7.40 15.14 -22.01
N GLN A 227 -8.23 14.32 -22.67
CA GLN A 227 -8.86 13.14 -22.08
C GLN A 227 -8.45 11.84 -22.77
N ALA A 228 -8.44 10.76 -21.99
CA ALA A 228 -8.36 9.41 -22.53
C ALA A 228 -9.29 8.46 -21.80
N LEU A 229 -9.94 7.59 -22.55
CA LEU A 229 -10.70 6.45 -22.05
C LEU A 229 -9.80 5.22 -22.03
N VAL A 230 -9.84 4.45 -20.94
CA VAL A 230 -9.11 3.20 -20.83
C VAL A 230 -10.09 2.11 -20.42
N ILE A 231 -10.34 1.14 -21.29
CA ILE A 231 -11.26 0.03 -21.08
C ILE A 231 -10.48 -1.27 -21.17
N VAL A 232 -10.42 -2.01 -20.08
CA VAL A 232 -9.67 -3.28 -20.01
C VAL A 232 -10.54 -4.35 -19.36
N GLY A 233 -10.73 -5.47 -20.03
CA GLY A 233 -11.50 -6.57 -19.46
C GLY A 233 -11.98 -7.58 -20.50
N ASP A 234 -12.90 -8.42 -20.06
CA ASP A 234 -13.48 -9.47 -20.89
C ASP A 234 -14.54 -8.88 -21.85
N VAL A 235 -14.07 -8.10 -22.81
CA VAL A 235 -14.87 -7.39 -23.80
C VAL A 235 -14.28 -7.54 -25.20
N ASP A 236 -15.10 -7.38 -26.22
CA ASP A 236 -14.64 -7.28 -27.61
C ASP A 236 -14.17 -5.86 -27.93
N PRO A 237 -12.88 -5.64 -28.20
CA PRO A 237 -12.34 -4.31 -28.49
C PRO A 237 -12.97 -3.61 -29.69
N ASP A 238 -13.37 -4.35 -30.71
CA ASP A 238 -13.99 -3.78 -31.89
C ASP A 238 -15.42 -3.30 -31.61
N ALA A 239 -16.16 -4.06 -30.82
CA ALA A 239 -17.49 -3.68 -30.37
C ALA A 239 -17.46 -2.44 -29.47
N ILE A 240 -16.51 -2.38 -28.54
CA ILE A 240 -16.33 -1.21 -27.66
C ILE A 240 -15.96 0.03 -28.51
N GLU A 241 -15.02 -0.09 -29.43
CA GLU A 241 -14.62 1.04 -30.30
C GLU A 241 -15.81 1.62 -31.07
N GLN A 242 -16.66 0.77 -31.66
CA GLN A 242 -17.88 1.22 -32.34
C GLN A 242 -18.84 1.96 -31.40
N LYS A 243 -18.99 1.49 -30.16
CA LYS A 243 -19.78 2.18 -29.14
C LYS A 243 -19.18 3.55 -28.81
N LEU A 244 -17.88 3.65 -28.62
CA LEU A 244 -17.21 4.92 -28.35
C LEU A 244 -17.39 5.92 -29.51
N GLN A 245 -17.20 5.47 -30.76
CA GLN A 245 -17.38 6.30 -31.95
C GLN A 245 -18.80 6.87 -32.06
N THR A 246 -19.79 6.12 -31.60
CA THR A 246 -21.20 6.55 -31.66
C THR A 246 -21.59 7.41 -30.46
N MET A 247 -21.21 6.98 -29.25
CA MET A 247 -21.67 7.60 -28.01
C MET A 247 -20.98 8.95 -27.74
N PHE A 248 -19.69 9.10 -28.15
CA PHE A 248 -18.92 10.33 -27.92
C PHE A 248 -18.88 11.26 -29.15
N ALA A 249 -19.69 10.99 -30.18
CA ALA A 249 -19.73 11.77 -31.41
C ALA A 249 -20.37 13.17 -31.24
N ASP A 250 -21.19 13.35 -30.23
CA ASP A 250 -21.85 14.63 -29.90
C ASP A 250 -20.95 15.60 -29.16
N ILE A 251 -19.83 15.11 -28.54
CA ILE A 251 -18.87 15.97 -27.87
C ILE A 251 -18.03 16.71 -28.89
N ALA A 252 -18.13 18.02 -28.89
CA ALA A 252 -17.40 18.87 -29.82
C ALA A 252 -15.87 18.81 -29.56
N PRO A 253 -15.04 18.89 -30.62
CA PRO A 253 -13.60 19.02 -30.46
C PRO A 253 -13.25 20.35 -29.77
N ALA A 254 -12.06 20.41 -29.17
CA ALA A 254 -11.55 21.64 -28.59
C ALA A 254 -11.57 22.77 -29.63
N SER A 255 -12.03 23.95 -29.25
CA SER A 255 -12.05 25.11 -30.13
C SER A 255 -10.62 25.60 -30.48
N ALA A 256 -10.44 26.28 -31.59
CA ALA A 256 -9.12 26.76 -32.05
C ALA A 256 -8.48 27.78 -31.09
N ASP A 257 -9.28 28.43 -30.27
CA ASP A 257 -8.88 29.38 -29.22
C ASP A 257 -8.92 28.78 -27.79
N ALA A 258 -9.03 27.46 -27.71
CA ALA A 258 -9.05 26.77 -26.41
C ALA A 258 -7.74 27.05 -25.65
N ALA A 259 -7.85 27.16 -24.34
CA ALA A 259 -6.71 27.41 -23.46
C ALA A 259 -5.63 26.33 -23.64
N VAL A 260 -4.40 26.72 -23.79
CA VAL A 260 -3.27 25.80 -23.87
C VAL A 260 -2.97 25.30 -22.46
N ARG A 261 -2.83 23.97 -22.32
CA ARG A 261 -2.30 23.40 -21.09
C ARG A 261 -0.81 23.72 -20.98
N GLU A 262 -0.47 24.46 -19.95
CA GLU A 262 0.90 24.86 -19.70
C GLU A 262 1.56 23.94 -18.66
N ASP A 263 2.85 23.68 -18.83
CA ASP A 263 3.70 23.07 -17.82
C ASP A 263 4.47 24.18 -17.07
N PHE A 264 4.53 24.08 -15.75
CA PHE A 264 5.12 25.09 -14.88
C PHE A 264 6.45 24.56 -14.33
N PRO A 265 7.61 24.96 -14.90
CA PRO A 265 8.90 24.46 -14.48
C PRO A 265 9.26 24.89 -13.05
N VAL A 266 10.00 24.05 -12.35
CA VAL A 266 10.70 24.44 -11.13
C VAL A 266 12.12 24.85 -11.50
N PRO A 267 12.55 26.09 -11.18
CA PRO A 267 13.88 26.58 -11.53
C PRO A 267 15.01 25.81 -10.84
N ASP A 268 16.18 25.82 -11.48
CA ASP A 268 17.42 25.38 -10.87
C ASP A 268 17.90 26.41 -9.84
N ASN A 269 18.66 25.95 -8.84
CA ASN A 269 19.32 26.78 -7.86
C ASN A 269 20.84 26.58 -7.91
N GLN A 270 21.58 27.64 -7.67
CA GLN A 270 23.05 27.58 -7.60
C GLN A 270 23.54 27.28 -6.20
N GLU A 271 22.90 27.87 -5.21
CA GLU A 271 23.14 27.57 -3.80
C GLU A 271 22.10 26.54 -3.32
N PRO A 272 22.44 25.63 -2.39
CA PRO A 272 21.50 24.69 -1.84
C PRO A 272 20.28 25.39 -1.22
N LEU A 273 19.09 24.91 -1.54
CA LEU A 273 17.86 25.31 -0.85
C LEU A 273 17.74 24.48 0.43
N VAL A 274 17.49 25.13 1.56
CA VAL A 274 17.28 24.40 2.83
C VAL A 274 15.95 24.82 3.45
N PHE A 275 15.10 23.86 3.76
CA PHE A 275 13.90 24.06 4.55
C PHE A 275 13.92 23.18 5.79
N ILE A 276 13.69 23.80 6.95
CA ILE A 276 13.62 23.10 8.24
C ILE A 276 12.26 23.38 8.85
N GLY A 277 11.41 22.36 8.85
CA GLY A 277 10.05 22.40 9.40
C GLY A 277 9.95 21.71 10.76
N LYS A 278 9.14 22.28 11.64
CA LYS A 278 8.81 21.69 12.95
C LYS A 278 7.31 21.66 13.13
N ASP A 279 6.83 20.59 13.74
CA ASP A 279 5.42 20.45 14.07
C ASP A 279 5.25 19.71 15.40
N LYS A 280 4.30 20.14 16.22
CA LYS A 280 4.05 19.60 17.58
C LYS A 280 3.54 18.15 17.56
N GLU A 281 2.91 17.74 16.45
CA GLU A 281 2.30 16.42 16.28
C GLU A 281 3.17 15.49 15.43
N PHE A 282 4.26 15.99 14.86
CA PHE A 282 5.14 15.19 14.02
C PHE A 282 6.11 14.36 14.89
N PRO A 283 6.00 13.01 14.87
CA PRO A 283 6.83 12.18 15.75
C PRO A 283 8.21 11.86 15.18
N GLY A 284 8.41 12.06 13.89
CA GLY A 284 9.61 11.66 13.16
C GLY A 284 10.73 12.70 13.19
N MET A 285 11.91 12.27 12.80
CA MET A 285 13.05 13.12 12.49
C MET A 285 13.58 12.68 11.13
N VAL A 286 13.30 13.43 10.09
CA VAL A 286 13.59 13.06 8.69
C VAL A 286 14.40 14.16 8.03
N ALA A 287 15.43 13.78 7.27
CA ALA A 287 16.09 14.66 6.33
C ALA A 287 16.02 14.06 4.94
N GLU A 288 15.76 14.88 3.93
CA GLU A 288 15.82 14.52 2.52
C GLU A 288 16.86 15.41 1.84
N ILE A 289 17.83 14.79 1.17
CA ILE A 289 18.81 15.50 0.36
C ILE A 289 18.47 15.19 -1.09
N MET A 290 17.98 16.18 -1.80
CA MET A 290 17.50 16.08 -3.17
C MET A 290 18.47 16.72 -4.14
N PHE A 291 18.82 16.02 -5.22
CA PHE A 291 19.62 16.50 -6.32
C PHE A 291 18.71 16.64 -7.53
N LYS A 292 18.35 17.88 -7.84
CA LYS A 292 17.40 18.19 -8.92
C LYS A 292 18.00 17.96 -10.30
N SER A 293 17.20 17.41 -11.18
CA SER A 293 17.52 17.26 -12.61
C SER A 293 16.28 17.53 -13.47
N ASP A 294 16.50 17.89 -14.73
CA ASP A 294 15.37 17.97 -15.66
C ASP A 294 14.87 16.55 -15.99
N PRO A 295 13.55 16.33 -16.05
CA PRO A 295 12.99 15.08 -16.50
C PRO A 295 13.34 14.80 -17.96
N LEU A 296 13.30 13.53 -18.33
CA LEU A 296 13.43 13.15 -19.73
C LEU A 296 12.31 13.84 -20.55
N PRO A 297 12.64 14.54 -21.67
CA PRO A 297 11.63 15.18 -22.50
C PRO A 297 10.50 14.22 -22.87
N ARG A 298 9.25 14.71 -22.88
CA ARG A 298 8.06 13.88 -23.10
C ARG A 298 8.15 13.03 -24.37
N GLU A 299 8.68 13.60 -25.46
CA GLU A 299 8.88 12.90 -26.73
C GLU A 299 9.92 11.77 -26.65
N MET A 300 10.86 11.85 -25.73
CA MET A 300 11.87 10.81 -25.49
C MET A 300 11.37 9.71 -24.53
N LYS A 301 10.39 10.01 -23.67
CA LYS A 301 9.84 9.02 -22.74
C LYS A 301 9.26 7.81 -23.48
N GLY A 302 8.66 7.98 -24.66
CA GLY A 302 8.12 6.89 -25.48
C GLY A 302 9.16 6.04 -26.22
N THR A 303 10.45 6.16 -25.91
CA THR A 303 11.54 5.50 -26.66
C THR A 303 12.39 4.58 -25.77
N TYR A 304 13.32 3.84 -26.42
CA TYR A 304 14.31 3.03 -25.70
C TYR A 304 15.17 3.84 -24.72
N ALA A 305 15.28 5.16 -24.90
CA ALA A 305 15.99 6.03 -23.95
C ALA A 305 15.38 5.94 -22.54
N TYR A 306 14.06 5.95 -22.45
CA TYR A 306 13.36 5.80 -21.17
C TYR A 306 13.69 4.47 -20.50
N ILE A 307 13.65 3.38 -21.26
CA ILE A 307 13.92 2.02 -20.72
C ILE A 307 15.32 1.92 -20.12
N VAL A 308 16.32 2.52 -20.80
CA VAL A 308 17.71 2.51 -20.30
C VAL A 308 17.84 3.41 -19.07
N VAL A 309 17.28 4.60 -19.09
CA VAL A 309 17.33 5.54 -17.94
C VAL A 309 16.64 4.93 -16.71
N ASP A 310 15.44 4.37 -16.88
CA ASP A 310 14.67 3.68 -15.84
C ASP A 310 15.52 2.54 -15.20
N PHE A 311 16.15 1.70 -16.02
CA PHE A 311 17.04 0.66 -15.53
C PHE A 311 18.26 1.20 -14.77
N LEU A 312 18.90 2.29 -15.26
CA LEU A 312 20.03 2.92 -14.57
C LEU A 312 19.61 3.45 -13.18
N GLN A 313 18.45 4.09 -13.10
CA GLN A 313 17.90 4.62 -11.86
C GLN A 313 17.56 3.51 -10.87
N ASP A 314 16.94 2.43 -11.35
CA ASP A 314 16.64 1.24 -10.54
C ASP A 314 17.92 0.58 -10.01
N ALA A 315 18.96 0.47 -10.86
CA ALA A 315 20.23 -0.15 -10.48
C ALA A 315 20.97 0.69 -9.42
N ILE A 316 21.03 2.00 -9.59
CA ILE A 316 21.66 2.91 -8.63
C ILE A 316 20.94 2.83 -7.28
N SER A 317 19.61 2.96 -7.29
CA SER A 317 18.80 2.92 -6.07
C SER A 317 18.91 1.57 -5.38
N GLY A 318 18.79 0.46 -6.13
CA GLY A 318 18.84 -0.89 -5.58
C GLY A 318 20.18 -1.19 -4.90
N MET A 319 21.30 -0.91 -5.55
CA MET A 319 22.63 -1.19 -5.01
C MET A 319 22.98 -0.29 -3.82
N LEU A 320 22.65 1.02 -3.88
CA LEU A 320 22.93 1.90 -2.75
C LEU A 320 22.04 1.58 -1.54
N ASN A 321 20.79 1.22 -1.76
CA ASN A 321 19.89 0.82 -0.68
C ASN A 321 20.35 -0.46 0.04
N GLU A 322 20.98 -1.39 -0.66
CA GLU A 322 21.64 -2.54 -0.03
C GLU A 322 22.73 -2.08 0.95
N ARG A 323 23.64 -1.17 0.53
CA ARG A 323 24.70 -0.62 1.41
C ARG A 323 24.13 0.15 2.60
N LEU A 324 23.12 1.01 2.37
CA LEU A 324 22.46 1.78 3.46
C LEU A 324 21.78 0.86 4.46
N SER A 325 21.17 -0.22 4.00
CA SER A 325 20.59 -1.24 4.88
C SER A 325 21.65 -1.98 5.72
N GLU A 326 22.84 -2.25 5.17
CA GLU A 326 23.94 -2.83 5.94
C GLU A 326 24.40 -1.91 7.09
N ILE A 327 24.57 -0.60 6.81
CA ILE A 327 24.90 0.40 7.83
C ILE A 327 23.82 0.45 8.90
N THR A 328 22.56 0.41 8.52
CA THR A 328 21.41 0.44 9.44
C THR A 328 21.44 -0.71 10.46
N ARG A 329 22.07 -1.85 10.15
CA ARG A 329 22.13 -3.05 11.00
C ARG A 329 23.31 -3.06 11.98
N GLN A 330 24.22 -2.10 11.90
CA GLN A 330 25.34 -1.98 12.84
C GLN A 330 24.85 -1.51 14.22
N ALA A 331 25.49 -1.98 15.29
CA ALA A 331 25.06 -1.70 16.67
C ALA A 331 24.96 -0.19 16.98
N ASP A 332 25.88 0.60 16.44
CA ASP A 332 25.93 2.06 16.62
C ASP A 332 25.54 2.83 15.36
N ALA A 333 24.70 2.23 14.50
CA ALA A 333 24.25 2.86 13.27
C ALA A 333 23.92 4.35 13.48
N PRO A 334 24.45 5.25 12.64
CA PRO A 334 24.31 6.70 12.85
C PRO A 334 22.91 7.24 12.55
N PHE A 335 22.09 6.47 11.86
CA PHE A 335 20.71 6.78 11.52
C PHE A 335 19.81 5.57 11.82
N SER A 336 18.50 5.77 11.87
CA SER A 336 17.50 4.71 12.06
C SER A 336 17.14 4.01 10.76
N GLY A 337 17.35 4.68 9.64
CA GLY A 337 17.14 4.18 8.27
C GLY A 337 17.62 5.22 7.28
N ALA A 338 18.03 4.76 6.10
CA ALA A 338 18.29 5.64 4.97
C ALA A 338 17.96 4.89 3.67
N SER A 339 17.50 5.62 2.66
CA SER A 339 17.22 5.08 1.34
C SER A 339 17.46 6.11 0.23
N LEU A 340 17.78 5.62 -0.96
CA LEU A 340 17.88 6.41 -2.16
C LEU A 340 16.71 6.10 -3.08
N SER A 341 16.06 7.14 -3.60
CA SER A 341 14.97 7.01 -4.55
C SER A 341 15.16 7.96 -5.76
N PHE A 342 14.48 7.64 -6.85
CA PHE A 342 14.39 8.49 -8.02
C PHE A 342 12.93 8.81 -8.30
N GLY A 343 12.61 10.07 -8.59
CA GLY A 343 11.24 10.46 -8.88
C GLY A 343 11.07 11.94 -9.12
N ASN A 344 9.84 12.40 -9.04
CA ASN A 344 9.53 13.83 -9.14
C ASN A 344 10.15 14.59 -7.95
N TYR A 345 10.66 15.78 -8.21
CA TYR A 345 11.12 16.69 -7.17
C TYR A 345 9.94 17.16 -6.31
N VAL A 346 9.90 16.72 -5.06
CA VAL A 346 8.81 16.92 -4.09
C VAL A 346 7.45 16.50 -4.70
N VAL A 347 6.78 17.37 -5.44
CA VAL A 347 5.47 17.13 -6.06
C VAL A 347 5.46 17.48 -7.55
N ALA A 348 6.56 18.02 -8.08
CA ALA A 348 6.60 18.67 -9.39
C ALA A 348 6.99 17.69 -10.51
N LYS A 349 6.07 17.36 -11.42
CA LYS A 349 6.36 16.55 -12.62
C LYS A 349 7.32 17.21 -13.62
N THR A 350 7.55 18.51 -13.48
CA THR A 350 8.43 19.28 -14.36
C THR A 350 9.90 19.30 -13.91
N LYS A 351 10.19 18.65 -12.79
CA LYS A 351 11.53 18.47 -12.24
C LYS A 351 11.65 17.10 -11.58
N ASP A 352 12.69 16.35 -11.89
CA ASP A 352 13.05 15.10 -11.23
C ASP A 352 14.07 15.35 -10.11
N ALA A 353 14.20 14.41 -9.19
CA ALA A 353 15.25 14.42 -8.19
C ALA A 353 15.77 13.00 -7.89
N LEU A 354 17.07 12.92 -7.64
CA LEU A 354 17.68 11.84 -6.87
C LEU A 354 17.57 12.25 -5.40
N THR A 355 16.82 11.50 -4.61
CA THR A 355 16.51 11.81 -3.21
C THR A 355 17.15 10.81 -2.27
N LEU A 356 17.96 11.29 -1.34
CA LEU A 356 18.50 10.53 -0.22
C LEU A 356 17.66 10.84 1.02
N ASP A 357 16.82 9.89 1.40
CA ASP A 357 15.96 9.93 2.58
C ASP A 357 16.71 9.41 3.80
N ILE A 358 16.62 10.10 4.93
CA ILE A 358 17.34 9.75 6.15
C ILE A 358 16.41 9.87 7.35
N SER A 359 16.12 8.75 8.00
CA SER A 359 15.49 8.73 9.32
C SER A 359 16.54 8.93 10.39
N MET A 360 16.62 10.13 10.92
CA MET A 360 17.65 10.54 11.89
C MET A 360 17.37 10.01 13.30
N LYS A 361 18.40 9.97 14.12
CA LYS A 361 18.29 9.71 15.56
C LYS A 361 18.32 11.03 16.35
N GLU A 362 17.55 11.08 17.43
CA GLU A 362 17.50 12.25 18.31
C GLU A 362 18.89 12.63 18.80
N ASN A 363 19.24 13.89 18.70
CA ASN A 363 20.54 14.47 19.05
C ASN A 363 21.76 13.93 18.29
N ARG A 364 21.55 13.15 17.19
CA ARG A 364 22.61 12.64 16.30
C ARG A 364 22.34 12.97 14.82
N TYR A 365 21.57 14.02 14.53
CA TYR A 365 21.15 14.34 13.18
C TYR A 365 22.33 14.63 12.23
N THR A 366 23.35 15.40 12.66
CA THR A 366 24.53 15.66 11.81
C THR A 366 25.33 14.40 11.51
N GLU A 367 25.45 13.48 12.46
CA GLU A 367 26.08 12.19 12.25
C GLU A 367 25.31 11.33 11.23
N GLY A 368 23.97 11.29 11.34
CA GLY A 368 23.11 10.58 10.41
C GLY A 368 23.23 11.12 8.98
N ILE A 369 23.14 12.44 8.83
CA ILE A 369 23.30 13.12 7.54
C ILE A 369 24.68 12.83 6.93
N LYS A 370 25.76 13.03 7.72
CA LYS A 370 27.14 12.76 7.26
C LYS A 370 27.33 11.32 6.81
N ALA A 371 26.80 10.35 7.54
CA ALA A 371 27.00 8.93 7.23
C ALA A 371 26.24 8.50 5.97
N ALA A 372 24.98 8.90 5.83
CA ALA A 372 24.19 8.58 4.65
C ALA A 372 24.75 9.30 3.40
N TYR A 373 25.10 10.58 3.54
CA TYR A 373 25.69 11.36 2.46
C TYR A 373 27.07 10.83 2.06
N ARG A 374 27.90 10.40 3.02
CA ARG A 374 29.20 9.75 2.74
C ARG A 374 29.03 8.50 1.90
N GLU A 375 28.01 7.68 2.17
CA GLU A 375 27.79 6.46 1.39
C GLU A 375 27.32 6.79 -0.03
N LEU A 376 26.47 7.81 -0.22
CA LEU A 376 26.15 8.33 -1.53
C LEU A 376 27.41 8.81 -2.27
N LEU A 377 28.28 9.60 -1.61
CA LEU A 377 29.53 10.08 -2.21
C LEU A 377 30.52 8.94 -2.47
N ARG A 378 30.52 7.88 -1.65
CA ARG A 378 31.31 6.67 -1.90
C ARG A 378 30.90 6.05 -3.23
N ALA A 379 29.60 5.86 -3.46
CA ALA A 379 29.09 5.36 -4.74
C ALA A 379 29.37 6.34 -5.90
N SER A 380 29.19 7.62 -5.67
CA SER A 380 29.41 8.67 -6.70
C SER A 380 30.89 8.76 -7.14
N ARG A 381 31.85 8.64 -6.20
CA ARG A 381 33.29 8.83 -6.46
C ARG A 381 34.01 7.55 -6.85
N ASN A 382 33.64 6.43 -6.25
CA ASN A 382 34.32 5.15 -6.41
C ASN A 382 33.51 4.11 -7.16
N GLY A 383 32.22 4.38 -7.39
CA GLY A 383 31.30 3.49 -8.09
C GLY A 383 30.79 2.30 -7.25
N PHE A 384 30.05 1.46 -7.92
CA PHE A 384 29.59 0.16 -7.44
C PHE A 384 30.55 -0.95 -7.91
N THR A 385 30.48 -2.12 -7.30
CA THR A 385 31.28 -3.29 -7.66
C THR A 385 30.57 -4.18 -8.69
N GLU A 386 31.31 -5.01 -9.42
CA GLU A 386 30.71 -6.00 -10.33
C GLU A 386 29.81 -6.99 -9.61
N SER A 387 30.11 -7.35 -8.36
CA SER A 387 29.29 -8.29 -7.60
C SER A 387 27.95 -7.70 -7.20
N GLU A 388 27.89 -6.43 -6.79
CA GLU A 388 26.63 -5.71 -6.55
C GLU A 388 25.77 -5.62 -7.81
N PHE A 389 26.40 -5.22 -8.92
CA PHE A 389 25.69 -5.08 -10.19
C PHE A 389 25.19 -6.41 -10.74
N GLN A 390 25.97 -7.48 -10.60
CA GLN A 390 25.51 -8.80 -11.04
C GLN A 390 24.32 -9.30 -10.21
N ARG A 391 24.33 -9.10 -8.88
CA ARG A 391 23.18 -9.42 -8.01
C ARG A 391 21.94 -8.61 -8.40
N PHE A 392 22.10 -7.31 -8.65
CA PHE A 392 20.99 -6.48 -9.11
C PHE A 392 20.43 -6.99 -10.46
N LYS A 393 21.27 -7.30 -11.43
CA LYS A 393 20.82 -7.86 -12.72
C LYS A 393 20.07 -9.17 -12.55
N ASP A 394 20.58 -10.07 -11.71
CA ASP A 394 19.95 -11.38 -11.45
C ASP A 394 18.57 -11.20 -10.81
N GLU A 395 18.43 -10.30 -9.84
CA GLU A 395 17.15 -9.97 -9.21
C GLU A 395 16.18 -9.31 -10.19
N TYR A 396 16.63 -8.30 -10.93
CA TYR A 396 15.81 -7.57 -11.91
C TYR A 396 15.26 -8.51 -13.00
N LEU A 397 16.10 -9.36 -13.59
CA LEU A 397 15.67 -10.30 -14.60
C LEU A 397 14.77 -11.40 -14.03
N SER A 398 15.02 -11.86 -12.80
CA SER A 398 14.16 -12.83 -12.13
C SER A 398 12.75 -12.29 -11.88
N GLN A 399 12.61 -11.00 -11.57
CA GLN A 399 11.29 -10.34 -11.43
C GLN A 399 10.57 -10.26 -12.78
N ILE A 400 11.28 -9.94 -13.86
CA ILE A 400 10.73 -9.92 -15.23
C ILE A 400 10.26 -11.30 -15.64
N ASP A 401 11.06 -12.35 -15.35
CA ASP A 401 10.69 -13.75 -15.61
C ASP A 401 9.39 -14.12 -14.88
N ALA A 402 9.29 -13.79 -13.58
CA ALA A 402 8.10 -14.08 -12.80
C ALA A 402 6.85 -13.34 -13.33
N ALA A 403 7.02 -12.09 -13.75
CA ALA A 403 5.93 -11.32 -14.37
C ALA A 403 5.51 -11.90 -15.73
N TYR A 404 6.46 -12.38 -16.53
CA TYR A 404 6.18 -13.05 -17.81
C TYR A 404 5.45 -14.39 -17.61
N GLU A 405 5.85 -15.19 -16.65
CA GLU A 405 5.17 -16.45 -16.30
C GLU A 405 3.72 -16.21 -15.84
N ALA A 406 3.45 -15.10 -15.16
CA ALA A 406 2.13 -14.73 -14.67
C ALA A 406 1.29 -13.93 -15.69
N ARG A 407 1.74 -13.73 -16.93
CA ARG A 407 1.15 -12.80 -17.91
C ARG A 407 -0.33 -13.04 -18.20
N ASP A 408 -0.77 -14.30 -18.24
CA ASP A 408 -2.14 -14.69 -18.57
C ASP A 408 -3.15 -14.49 -17.40
N LYS A 409 -2.63 -14.16 -16.21
CA LYS A 409 -3.40 -13.91 -14.99
C LYS A 409 -3.19 -12.48 -14.45
N ARG A 410 -2.82 -11.54 -15.30
CA ARG A 410 -2.70 -10.13 -14.91
C ARG A 410 -4.07 -9.51 -14.75
N THR A 411 -4.27 -8.78 -13.66
CA THR A 411 -5.52 -8.08 -13.38
C THR A 411 -5.75 -6.91 -14.35
N ASN A 412 -7.02 -6.59 -14.62
CA ASN A 412 -7.40 -5.44 -15.44
C ASN A 412 -6.73 -4.16 -14.97
N THR A 413 -6.81 -3.86 -13.68
CA THR A 413 -6.23 -2.65 -13.06
C THR A 413 -4.72 -2.53 -13.30
N SER A 414 -3.97 -3.65 -13.29
CA SER A 414 -2.53 -3.62 -13.56
C SER A 414 -2.20 -3.22 -15.00
N LEU A 415 -3.08 -3.55 -15.94
CA LEU A 415 -2.95 -3.18 -17.35
C LEU A 415 -3.40 -1.74 -17.58
N VAL A 416 -4.52 -1.34 -16.99
CA VAL A 416 -5.04 0.05 -17.06
C VAL A 416 -3.99 1.05 -16.63
N ASN A 417 -3.29 0.80 -15.51
CA ASN A 417 -2.27 1.72 -14.99
C ASN A 417 -1.15 2.00 -16.01
N ALA A 418 -0.75 1.01 -16.80
CA ALA A 418 0.24 1.21 -17.86
C ALA A 418 -0.27 2.15 -18.96
N TYR A 419 -1.53 2.04 -19.35
CA TYR A 419 -2.12 2.88 -20.40
C TYR A 419 -2.44 4.30 -19.90
N VAL A 420 -2.91 4.45 -18.67
CA VAL A 420 -3.08 5.76 -18.03
C VAL A 420 -1.74 6.51 -17.99
N ARG A 421 -0.67 5.87 -17.51
CA ARG A 421 0.67 6.49 -17.50
C ARG A 421 1.20 6.79 -18.90
N ASN A 422 0.89 5.94 -19.89
CA ASN A 422 1.23 6.20 -21.27
C ASN A 422 0.53 7.48 -21.78
N PHE A 423 -0.76 7.65 -21.52
CA PHE A 423 -1.50 8.86 -21.91
C PHE A 423 -0.98 10.09 -21.16
N ILE A 424 -0.87 10.05 -19.86
CA ILE A 424 -0.50 11.18 -19.01
C ILE A 424 0.94 11.62 -19.28
N ASP A 425 1.90 10.68 -19.20
CA ASP A 425 3.34 10.97 -19.16
C ASP A 425 4.12 10.50 -20.38
N ASN A 426 3.47 9.85 -21.34
CA ASN A 426 4.10 9.21 -22.50
C ASN A 426 5.13 8.11 -22.11
N VAL A 427 4.95 7.46 -20.96
CA VAL A 427 5.77 6.33 -20.53
C VAL A 427 5.44 5.11 -21.42
N PRO A 428 6.45 4.30 -21.84
CA PRO A 428 6.19 3.14 -22.70
C PRO A 428 5.21 2.15 -22.08
N ALA A 429 4.22 1.75 -22.84
CA ALA A 429 3.25 0.71 -22.48
C ALA A 429 3.41 -0.52 -23.38
N ALA A 430 4.61 -1.06 -23.44
CA ALA A 430 4.89 -2.30 -24.13
C ALA A 430 4.34 -3.50 -23.34
N GLY A 431 3.88 -4.53 -24.02
CA GLY A 431 3.48 -5.78 -23.40
C GLY A 431 4.61 -6.47 -22.64
N ILE A 432 4.23 -7.33 -21.69
CA ILE A 432 5.22 -8.06 -20.89
C ILE A 432 6.11 -8.98 -21.75
N GLU A 433 5.60 -9.49 -22.85
CA GLU A 433 6.35 -10.31 -23.82
C GLU A 433 7.50 -9.50 -24.42
N TRP A 434 7.22 -8.26 -24.84
CA TRP A 434 8.24 -7.35 -25.32
C TRP A 434 9.26 -7.02 -24.21
N ARG A 435 8.79 -6.71 -23.01
CA ARG A 435 9.67 -6.38 -21.87
C ARG A 435 10.58 -7.55 -21.52
N HIS A 436 10.03 -8.73 -21.40
CA HIS A 436 10.80 -9.96 -21.14
C HIS A 436 11.88 -10.19 -22.21
N GLN A 437 11.49 -10.22 -23.48
CA GLN A 437 12.44 -10.46 -24.58
C GLN A 437 13.55 -9.41 -24.65
N ASN A 438 13.18 -8.13 -24.54
CA ASN A 438 14.14 -7.04 -24.75
C ASN A 438 15.02 -6.79 -23.53
N MET A 439 14.50 -6.91 -22.30
CA MET A 439 15.35 -6.69 -21.11
C MET A 439 16.37 -7.80 -20.94
N HIS A 440 16.08 -9.04 -21.31
CA HIS A 440 17.09 -10.12 -21.38
C HIS A 440 18.22 -9.86 -22.41
N GLN A 441 17.98 -8.99 -23.39
CA GLN A 441 19.01 -8.54 -24.33
C GLN A 441 19.73 -7.29 -23.86
N ILE A 442 19.00 -6.30 -23.36
CA ILE A 442 19.51 -4.98 -22.98
C ILE A 442 20.35 -5.04 -21.71
N VAL A 443 19.83 -5.66 -20.65
CA VAL A 443 20.48 -5.67 -19.32
C VAL A 443 21.89 -6.24 -19.33
N PRO A 444 22.19 -7.39 -20.00
CA PRO A 444 23.55 -7.89 -20.09
C PRO A 444 24.53 -7.01 -20.87
N MET A 445 24.00 -6.12 -21.74
CA MET A 445 24.83 -5.22 -22.57
C MET A 445 25.21 -3.93 -21.85
N ILE A 446 24.52 -3.59 -20.76
CA ILE A 446 24.82 -2.37 -19.98
C ILE A 446 26.06 -2.63 -19.11
N PRO A 447 27.18 -1.92 -19.31
CA PRO A 447 28.35 -2.07 -18.46
C PRO A 447 28.18 -1.31 -17.14
N LEU A 448 28.82 -1.80 -16.08
CA LEU A 448 28.85 -1.14 -14.77
C LEU A 448 29.34 0.31 -14.85
N GLU A 449 30.26 0.60 -15.75
CA GLU A 449 30.81 1.95 -15.95
C GLU A 449 29.73 2.99 -16.23
N ASN A 450 28.66 2.62 -16.97
CA ASN A 450 27.54 3.53 -17.24
C ASN A 450 26.75 3.85 -15.99
N ILE A 451 26.55 2.88 -15.09
CA ILE A 451 25.91 3.08 -13.79
C ILE A 451 26.76 4.02 -12.93
N ASN A 452 28.07 3.76 -12.87
CA ASN A 452 29.01 4.55 -12.08
C ASN A 452 29.12 6.00 -12.58
N GLN A 453 29.10 6.19 -13.90
CA GLN A 453 29.03 7.51 -14.48
C GLN A 453 27.71 8.23 -14.18
N ALA A 454 26.59 7.52 -14.26
CA ALA A 454 25.26 8.10 -13.99
C ALA A 454 25.15 8.62 -12.54
N ILE A 455 25.53 7.83 -11.54
CA ILE A 455 25.47 8.27 -10.13
C ILE A 455 26.42 9.47 -9.90
N ALA A 456 27.61 9.49 -10.52
CA ALA A 456 28.54 10.60 -10.39
C ALA A 456 27.98 11.90 -10.97
N GLU A 457 27.22 11.86 -12.06
CA GLU A 457 26.59 13.03 -12.69
C GLU A 457 25.34 13.51 -11.94
N LEU A 458 24.54 12.59 -11.41
CA LEU A 458 23.25 12.89 -10.80
C LEU A 458 23.34 13.39 -9.35
N SER A 459 24.47 13.20 -8.69
CA SER A 459 24.68 13.55 -7.27
C SER A 459 25.54 14.81 -7.02
N GLN A 460 25.60 15.73 -7.98
CA GLN A 460 26.51 16.90 -7.84
C GLN A 460 25.81 18.17 -7.36
N ASP A 461 25.30 18.98 -8.30
CA ASP A 461 24.81 20.33 -8.06
C ASP A 461 23.29 20.38 -7.92
N ASN A 462 22.71 21.61 -7.77
CA ASN A 462 21.25 21.82 -7.76
C ASN A 462 20.55 21.13 -6.60
N ARG A 463 21.08 21.31 -5.40
CA ARG A 463 20.67 20.61 -4.18
C ARG A 463 19.49 21.30 -3.50
N ALA A 464 18.55 20.52 -2.99
CA ALA A 464 17.56 20.96 -2.03
C ALA A 464 17.57 20.02 -0.82
N ILE A 465 17.40 20.58 0.36
CA ILE A 465 17.46 19.83 1.62
C ILE A 465 16.20 20.16 2.40
N LEU A 466 15.49 19.12 2.77
CA LEU A 466 14.27 19.17 3.57
C LEU A 466 14.55 18.49 4.91
N VAL A 467 14.20 19.15 6.02
CA VAL A 467 14.30 18.56 7.36
C VAL A 467 12.97 18.74 8.07
N PHE A 468 12.37 17.65 8.52
CA PHE A 468 11.17 17.64 9.35
C PHE A 468 11.47 17.07 10.72
N MET A 469 11.01 17.78 11.76
CA MET A 469 11.31 17.44 13.15
C MET A 469 10.11 17.69 14.07
N PRO A 470 10.05 17.01 15.22
CA PRO A 470 9.12 17.36 16.27
C PRO A 470 9.41 18.78 16.81
N GLU A 471 8.36 19.55 17.11
CA GLU A 471 8.46 20.72 17.95
C GLU A 471 8.30 20.30 19.42
N LYS A 472 9.43 20.01 20.07
CA LYS A 472 9.46 19.44 21.41
C LYS A 472 10.52 20.15 22.25
N GLU A 473 10.19 20.44 23.52
CA GLU A 473 11.13 21.02 24.48
C GLU A 473 12.35 20.12 24.71
N GLY A 474 13.54 20.69 24.72
CA GLY A 474 14.81 19.97 24.90
C GLY A 474 15.34 19.27 23.64
N LEU A 475 14.62 19.28 22.53
CA LEU A 475 15.13 18.79 21.26
C LEU A 475 15.93 19.90 20.54
N VAL A 476 17.18 19.64 20.27
CA VAL A 476 18.03 20.56 19.50
C VAL A 476 17.73 20.37 18.01
N CYS A 477 17.38 21.46 17.32
CA CYS A 477 17.16 21.46 15.90
C CYS A 477 18.42 21.93 15.18
N PRO A 478 18.85 21.27 14.09
CA PRO A 478 19.95 21.77 13.29
C PRO A 478 19.61 23.12 12.66
N THR A 479 20.60 23.93 12.48
CA THR A 479 20.51 25.12 11.64
C THR A 479 20.91 24.78 10.21
N GLU A 480 20.46 25.57 9.25
CA GLU A 480 20.90 25.47 7.85
C GLU A 480 22.44 25.44 7.75
N GLN A 481 23.12 26.31 8.49
CA GLN A 481 24.59 26.39 8.49
C GLN A 481 25.24 25.08 8.99
N GLU A 482 24.69 24.44 10.04
CA GLU A 482 25.21 23.17 10.56
C GLU A 482 25.01 22.02 9.58
N ILE A 483 23.87 21.98 8.88
CA ILE A 483 23.60 20.97 7.84
C ILE A 483 24.58 21.12 6.68
N LEU A 484 24.71 22.34 6.15
CA LEU A 484 25.61 22.62 5.03
C LEU A 484 27.08 22.40 5.43
N ALA A 485 27.49 22.76 6.65
CA ALA A 485 28.82 22.47 7.15
C ALA A 485 29.09 20.97 7.28
N ALA A 486 28.12 20.21 7.78
CA ALA A 486 28.22 18.77 7.88
C ALA A 486 28.38 18.09 6.50
N MET A 487 27.68 18.55 5.49
CA MET A 487 27.85 18.07 4.11
C MET A 487 29.20 18.48 3.54
N ALA A 488 29.65 19.74 3.74
CA ALA A 488 30.93 20.22 3.26
C ALA A 488 32.13 19.48 3.88
N GLU A 489 32.04 19.05 5.14
CA GLU A 489 33.04 18.20 5.76
C GLU A 489 33.15 16.85 5.02
N VAL A 490 32.04 16.24 4.68
CA VAL A 490 32.03 14.98 3.91
C VAL A 490 32.53 15.19 2.48
N ASP A 491 32.19 16.32 1.87
CA ASP A 491 32.69 16.69 0.54
C ASP A 491 34.23 16.77 0.52
N ALA A 492 34.84 17.17 1.62
CA ALA A 492 36.31 17.27 1.78
C ALA A 492 36.98 15.95 2.18
N GLU A 493 36.22 14.90 2.55
CA GLU A 493 36.80 13.62 3.00
C GLU A 493 37.40 12.84 1.81
N GLU A 494 38.50 12.13 2.10
CA GLU A 494 38.98 11.05 1.25
C GLU A 494 38.19 9.76 1.55
N ILE A 495 37.28 9.39 0.67
CA ILE A 495 36.37 8.27 0.86
C ILE A 495 36.94 7.04 0.15
N THR A 496 37.18 5.96 0.89
CA THR A 496 37.63 4.67 0.32
C THR A 496 36.52 3.95 -0.43
N ALA A 497 36.89 3.16 -1.44
CA ALA A 497 35.96 2.33 -2.19
C ALA A 497 35.26 1.29 -1.28
N PHE A 498 34.05 0.92 -1.65
CA PHE A 498 33.28 -0.15 -0.98
C PHE A 498 33.91 -1.50 -1.32
N THR A 499 33.97 -2.38 -0.33
CA THR A 499 34.41 -3.76 -0.49
C THR A 499 33.48 -4.67 0.27
N GLU A 500 33.21 -5.85 -0.29
CA GLU A 500 32.36 -6.85 0.34
C GLU A 500 32.91 -8.28 0.15
N GLU A 501 32.48 -9.15 1.05
CA GLU A 501 32.66 -10.59 0.90
C GLU A 501 31.30 -11.26 0.74
N VAL A 502 31.16 -12.14 -0.26
CA VAL A 502 29.94 -12.90 -0.50
C VAL A 502 30.22 -14.36 -0.21
N SER A 503 29.44 -14.93 0.71
CA SER A 503 29.57 -16.35 1.07
C SER A 503 29.22 -17.28 -0.09
N THR A 504 30.08 -18.25 -0.38
CA THR A 504 29.85 -19.33 -1.37
C THR A 504 29.24 -20.57 -0.74
N GLU A 505 29.07 -20.65 0.58
CA GLU A 505 28.52 -21.81 1.27
C GLU A 505 27.08 -22.11 0.83
N PRO A 506 26.66 -23.39 0.77
CA PRO A 506 25.27 -23.73 0.50
C PRO A 506 24.36 -23.29 1.64
N LEU A 507 23.12 -22.89 1.35
CA LEU A 507 22.12 -22.49 2.37
C LEU A 507 21.95 -23.59 3.44
N VAL A 508 21.84 -24.82 3.01
CA VAL A 508 21.71 -26.00 3.88
C VAL A 508 22.69 -27.07 3.42
N PRO A 509 23.46 -27.69 4.32
CA PRO A 509 24.29 -28.82 3.97
C PRO A 509 23.41 -29.99 3.51
N GLU A 510 24.03 -31.01 2.85
CA GLU A 510 23.32 -32.18 2.39
C GLU A 510 22.57 -32.89 3.53
N LEU A 511 21.24 -32.91 3.46
CA LEU A 511 20.39 -33.54 4.46
C LEU A 511 20.27 -35.03 4.25
N LYS A 512 20.47 -35.80 5.32
CA LYS A 512 20.30 -37.27 5.33
C LYS A 512 19.01 -37.65 6.05
N SER A 513 17.87 -37.41 5.44
CA SER A 513 16.57 -37.87 5.97
C SER A 513 16.32 -39.34 5.64
N LYS A 514 15.83 -40.12 6.62
CA LYS A 514 15.34 -41.50 6.43
C LYS A 514 13.83 -41.54 6.25
N VAL A 515 13.18 -40.39 6.39
CA VAL A 515 11.73 -40.26 6.27
C VAL A 515 11.32 -40.37 4.80
N LYS A 516 10.26 -41.13 4.55
CA LYS A 516 9.72 -41.40 3.20
C LYS A 516 8.26 -40.98 3.16
N VAL A 517 7.74 -40.76 1.99
CA VAL A 517 6.29 -40.65 1.76
C VAL A 517 5.64 -41.97 2.12
N LYS A 518 4.67 -41.99 3.02
CA LYS A 518 3.89 -43.13 3.44
C LYS A 518 2.68 -43.37 2.54
N LYS A 519 1.92 -42.28 2.28
CA LYS A 519 0.75 -42.29 1.41
C LYS A 519 0.39 -40.88 0.96
N ILE A 520 -0.31 -40.80 -0.17
CA ILE A 520 -1.00 -39.60 -0.66
C ILE A 520 -2.47 -39.99 -0.81
N THR A 521 -3.38 -39.19 -0.27
CA THR A 521 -4.83 -39.43 -0.29
C THR A 521 -5.56 -38.15 -0.67
N ASP A 522 -6.82 -38.27 -1.07
CA ASP A 522 -7.70 -37.11 -1.22
C ASP A 522 -7.90 -36.41 0.12
N ASP A 523 -8.15 -35.12 0.06
CA ASP A 523 -8.28 -34.23 1.20
C ASP A 523 -9.41 -33.21 0.96
N ILE A 524 -9.62 -32.30 1.93
CA ILE A 524 -10.64 -31.25 1.88
C ILE A 524 -10.47 -30.34 0.65
N TYR A 525 -11.54 -29.78 0.17
CA TYR A 525 -11.59 -28.80 -0.92
C TYR A 525 -10.81 -29.22 -2.19
N GLY A 526 -10.74 -30.54 -2.47
CA GLY A 526 -10.02 -31.08 -3.62
C GLY A 526 -8.50 -31.08 -3.49
N ALA A 527 -7.95 -30.83 -2.31
CA ALA A 527 -6.54 -30.96 -2.01
C ALA A 527 -6.10 -32.44 -1.95
N LYS A 528 -4.80 -32.68 -1.79
CA LYS A 528 -4.18 -33.97 -1.49
C LYS A 528 -3.49 -33.91 -0.13
N LEU A 529 -3.66 -34.94 0.68
CA LEU A 529 -2.96 -35.10 1.95
C LEU A 529 -1.76 -36.03 1.79
N ILE A 530 -0.56 -35.49 1.90
CA ILE A 530 0.68 -36.25 1.97
C ILE A 530 0.95 -36.61 3.42
N THR A 531 1.08 -37.89 3.73
CA THR A 531 1.49 -38.36 5.06
C THR A 531 2.89 -38.94 4.96
N LEU A 532 3.82 -38.40 5.74
CA LEU A 532 5.18 -38.91 5.85
C LEU A 532 5.27 -40.10 6.83
N SER A 533 6.35 -40.90 6.71
CA SER A 533 6.54 -42.08 7.58
C SER A 533 6.76 -41.77 9.06
N ASN A 534 7.13 -40.54 9.41
CA ASN A 534 7.20 -40.00 10.77
C ASN A 534 5.87 -39.45 11.30
N GLY A 535 4.81 -39.47 10.47
CA GLY A 535 3.47 -39.04 10.82
C GLY A 535 3.14 -37.58 10.52
N MET A 536 4.07 -36.80 9.96
CA MET A 536 3.80 -35.43 9.55
C MET A 536 2.81 -35.41 8.39
N LYS A 537 1.96 -34.39 8.36
CA LYS A 537 0.89 -34.19 7.38
C LYS A 537 1.13 -32.91 6.59
N ILE A 538 0.97 -32.98 5.30
CA ILE A 538 1.10 -31.86 4.39
C ILE A 538 -0.12 -31.84 3.47
N HIS A 539 -0.88 -30.76 3.53
CA HIS A 539 -2.05 -30.49 2.70
C HIS A 539 -1.59 -29.77 1.45
N VAL A 540 -1.84 -30.31 0.26
CA VAL A 540 -1.39 -29.74 -1.02
C VAL A 540 -2.59 -29.51 -1.93
N LYS A 541 -2.91 -28.26 -2.18
CA LYS A 541 -3.95 -27.83 -3.13
C LYS A 541 -3.31 -27.28 -4.37
N GLN A 542 -3.43 -28.02 -5.49
CA GLN A 542 -2.98 -27.55 -6.79
C GLN A 542 -4.01 -26.56 -7.35
N THR A 543 -3.54 -25.40 -7.78
CA THR A 543 -4.34 -24.34 -8.43
C THR A 543 -3.58 -23.78 -9.63
N ASP A 544 -4.30 -23.04 -10.48
CA ASP A 544 -3.77 -22.31 -11.62
C ASP A 544 -4.05 -20.79 -11.54
N TYR A 545 -4.48 -20.31 -10.37
CA TYR A 545 -4.91 -18.92 -10.16
C TYR A 545 -3.74 -17.93 -10.25
N SER A 546 -2.56 -18.34 -9.78
CA SER A 546 -1.31 -17.58 -9.88
C SER A 546 -0.24 -18.49 -10.50
N PRO A 547 -0.06 -18.48 -11.82
CA PRO A 547 0.90 -19.35 -12.51
C PRO A 547 2.30 -19.21 -11.90
N ASN A 548 3.00 -20.34 -11.83
CA ASN A 548 4.35 -20.42 -11.29
C ASN A 548 4.52 -20.05 -9.80
N LYS A 549 3.45 -19.67 -9.08
CA LYS A 549 3.52 -19.28 -7.67
C LYS A 549 3.03 -20.39 -6.75
N ILE A 550 3.74 -20.60 -5.64
CA ILE A 550 3.43 -21.57 -4.59
C ILE A 550 3.48 -20.85 -3.26
N ASN A 551 2.36 -20.88 -2.51
CA ASN A 551 2.29 -20.43 -1.13
C ASN A 551 2.53 -21.60 -0.18
N PHE A 552 3.25 -21.37 0.91
CA PHE A 552 3.58 -22.35 1.92
C PHE A 552 3.21 -21.84 3.30
N ARG A 553 2.63 -22.71 4.12
CA ARG A 553 2.35 -22.42 5.54
C ARG A 553 2.60 -23.66 6.38
N ALA A 554 3.14 -23.43 7.57
CA ALA A 554 3.18 -24.39 8.66
C ALA A 554 2.60 -23.73 9.90
N THR A 555 1.74 -24.44 10.67
CA THR A 555 1.14 -23.86 11.87
C THR A 555 1.00 -24.90 12.98
N SER A 556 1.21 -24.49 14.22
CA SER A 556 1.06 -25.28 15.43
C SER A 556 0.33 -24.49 16.52
N TRP A 557 -0.25 -25.19 17.49
CA TRP A 557 -0.82 -24.58 18.68
C TRP A 557 0.25 -24.27 19.71
N GLY A 558 0.09 -23.17 20.43
CA GLY A 558 0.99 -22.72 21.51
C GLY A 558 1.05 -21.20 21.62
N GLY A 559 1.87 -20.60 20.79
CA GLY A 559 2.06 -19.16 20.74
C GLY A 559 2.59 -18.56 22.04
N ASN A 560 2.41 -17.25 22.19
CA ASN A 560 2.82 -16.54 23.40
C ASN A 560 1.86 -16.80 24.60
N SER A 561 0.72 -17.44 24.36
CA SER A 561 -0.21 -17.84 25.43
C SER A 561 0.41 -18.77 26.46
N LEU A 562 1.44 -19.50 26.11
CA LEU A 562 2.12 -20.46 27.00
C LEU A 562 2.96 -19.79 28.07
N TYR A 563 3.27 -18.51 27.92
CA TYR A 563 4.11 -17.74 28.82
C TYR A 563 3.27 -16.88 29.78
N SER A 564 3.81 -16.63 30.97
CA SER A 564 3.14 -15.83 32.00
C SER A 564 3.12 -14.34 31.68
N ASN A 565 2.33 -13.56 32.41
CA ASN A 565 2.30 -12.12 32.31
C ASN A 565 3.64 -11.45 32.70
N ASP A 566 4.48 -12.11 33.48
CA ASP A 566 5.80 -11.60 33.80
C ASP A 566 6.76 -11.66 32.60
N GLU A 567 6.48 -12.55 31.65
CA GLU A 567 7.26 -12.76 30.44
C GLU A 567 6.61 -12.13 29.18
N TYR A 568 5.50 -11.39 29.32
CA TYR A 568 4.72 -10.94 28.16
C TYR A 568 5.55 -10.08 27.18
N ILE A 569 6.48 -9.25 27.67
CA ILE A 569 7.35 -8.44 26.82
C ILE A 569 8.23 -9.35 25.95
N ASN A 570 8.89 -10.34 26.54
CA ASN A 570 9.71 -11.27 25.77
C ASN A 570 8.86 -12.14 24.85
N SER A 571 7.78 -12.73 25.35
CA SER A 571 6.94 -13.64 24.56
C SER A 571 6.21 -12.92 23.40
N GLY A 572 5.87 -11.65 23.55
CA GLY A 572 5.33 -10.82 22.48
C GLY A 572 6.36 -10.40 21.42
N ASN A 573 7.65 -10.56 21.71
CA ASN A 573 8.75 -10.12 20.86
C ASN A 573 9.65 -11.26 20.35
N ILE A 574 9.22 -12.53 20.46
CA ILE A 574 10.00 -13.69 19.99
C ILE A 574 10.41 -13.54 18.51
N GLY A 575 9.58 -12.93 17.68
CA GLY A 575 9.86 -12.68 16.27
C GLY A 575 11.10 -11.86 15.99
N LEU A 576 11.66 -11.12 16.97
CA LEU A 576 12.88 -10.35 16.82
C LEU A 576 14.11 -11.23 16.56
N VAL A 577 14.05 -12.50 16.90
CA VAL A 577 15.15 -13.47 16.64
C VAL A 577 15.53 -13.50 15.14
N ARG A 578 14.58 -13.23 14.24
CA ARG A 578 14.83 -13.17 12.78
C ARG A 578 15.84 -12.08 12.36
N GLN A 579 16.08 -11.06 13.20
CA GLN A 579 17.05 -10.01 12.90
C GLN A 579 18.47 -10.55 12.77
N GLY A 580 18.78 -11.66 13.42
CA GLY A 580 20.09 -12.29 13.39
C GLY A 580 20.37 -13.08 12.10
N GLY A 581 19.38 -13.36 11.27
CA GLY A 581 19.51 -14.23 10.10
C GLY A 581 19.28 -15.71 10.40
N LEU A 582 19.75 -16.58 9.53
CA LEU A 582 19.51 -18.03 9.58
C LEU A 582 20.79 -18.85 9.28
N GLY A 583 20.97 -19.95 9.99
CA GLY A 583 22.13 -20.82 9.82
C GLY A 583 23.45 -20.12 10.11
N THR A 584 24.36 -20.11 9.16
CA THR A 584 25.65 -19.40 9.23
C THR A 584 25.54 -17.97 8.66
N PHE A 585 24.42 -17.62 8.02
CA PHE A 585 24.23 -16.37 7.30
C PHE A 585 23.60 -15.30 8.20
N SER A 586 24.23 -14.14 8.27
CA SER A 586 23.56 -12.93 8.77
C SER A 586 22.35 -12.59 7.86
N ALA A 587 21.46 -11.71 8.30
CA ALA A 587 20.37 -11.29 7.44
C ALA A 587 20.86 -10.59 6.16
N VAL A 588 22.00 -9.90 6.22
CA VAL A 588 22.65 -9.27 5.05
C VAL A 588 23.18 -10.35 4.10
N ASP A 589 23.98 -11.29 4.61
CA ASP A 589 24.54 -12.38 3.79
C ASP A 589 23.45 -13.24 3.17
N LEU A 590 22.36 -13.46 3.90
CA LEU A 590 21.22 -14.22 3.40
C LEU A 590 20.53 -13.50 2.23
N ASN A 591 20.33 -12.19 2.31
CA ASN A 591 19.79 -11.39 1.21
C ASN A 591 20.70 -11.45 -0.02
N LYS A 592 22.02 -11.28 0.16
CA LYS A 592 23.00 -11.42 -0.94
C LYS A 592 22.97 -12.82 -1.57
N LYS A 593 22.84 -13.85 -0.74
CA LYS A 593 22.77 -15.26 -1.19
C LYS A 593 21.50 -15.59 -1.98
N LEU A 594 20.41 -14.89 -1.67
CA LEU A 594 19.09 -15.09 -2.29
C LEU A 594 18.86 -14.21 -3.52
N ALA A 595 19.78 -13.34 -3.89
CA ALA A 595 19.66 -12.50 -5.08
C ALA A 595 19.33 -13.34 -6.32
N GLY A 596 18.31 -12.93 -7.08
CA GLY A 596 17.78 -13.67 -8.23
C GLY A 596 16.91 -14.88 -7.89
N LYS A 597 16.63 -15.11 -6.60
CA LYS A 597 15.73 -16.15 -6.10
C LYS A 597 14.39 -15.58 -5.68
N GLN A 598 13.34 -16.12 -6.27
CA GLN A 598 11.97 -15.77 -5.88
C GLN A 598 11.46 -16.78 -4.83
N ALA A 599 12.03 -16.74 -3.65
CA ALA A 599 11.68 -17.62 -2.53
C ALA A 599 11.85 -16.95 -1.18
N SER A 600 10.90 -17.17 -0.28
CA SER A 600 10.98 -16.70 1.09
C SER A 600 10.39 -17.69 2.09
N ALA A 601 10.86 -17.68 3.32
CA ALA A 601 10.20 -18.29 4.46
C ALA A 601 10.52 -17.49 5.73
N SER A 602 9.52 -17.27 6.57
CA SER A 602 9.64 -16.48 7.81
C SER A 602 8.85 -17.12 8.93
N ALA A 603 9.46 -17.20 10.11
CA ALA A 603 8.84 -17.69 11.32
C ALA A 603 8.05 -16.58 12.04
N SER A 604 6.92 -16.96 12.65
CA SER A 604 6.07 -16.06 13.44
C SER A 604 5.54 -16.75 14.68
N VAL A 605 5.32 -15.99 15.74
CA VAL A 605 4.68 -16.45 16.99
C VAL A 605 3.56 -15.48 17.31
N GLY A 606 2.32 -15.97 17.26
CA GLY A 606 1.11 -15.22 17.57
C GLY A 606 0.60 -15.47 18.99
N ALA A 607 -0.63 -15.06 19.25
CA ALA A 607 -1.26 -15.24 20.56
C ALA A 607 -1.36 -16.71 20.96
N ARG A 608 -1.92 -17.55 20.11
CA ARG A 608 -2.19 -18.98 20.37
C ARG A 608 -1.51 -19.94 19.38
N THR A 609 -0.81 -19.44 18.38
CA THR A 609 -0.14 -20.25 17.37
C THR A 609 1.28 -19.80 17.13
N GLU A 610 2.12 -20.70 16.72
CA GLU A 610 3.38 -20.38 16.00
C GLU A 610 3.31 -20.97 14.59
N GLY A 611 4.05 -20.37 13.68
CA GLY A 611 4.02 -20.77 12.26
C GLY A 611 5.23 -20.36 11.46
N ILE A 612 5.27 -20.88 10.24
CA ILE A 612 6.16 -20.42 9.18
C ILE A 612 5.29 -20.14 7.96
N SER A 613 5.42 -18.97 7.41
CA SER A 613 4.82 -18.60 6.12
C SER A 613 5.92 -18.39 5.08
N GLY A 614 5.66 -18.77 3.84
CA GLY A 614 6.59 -18.60 2.75
C GLY A 614 5.91 -18.64 1.40
N TYR A 615 6.64 -18.23 0.38
CA TYR A 615 6.23 -18.36 -1.01
C TYR A 615 7.45 -18.63 -1.90
N CYS A 616 7.20 -19.16 -3.09
CA CYS A 616 8.24 -19.29 -4.12
C CYS A 616 7.62 -19.37 -5.50
N VAL A 617 8.48 -19.18 -6.51
CA VAL A 617 8.23 -19.70 -7.87
C VAL A 617 8.69 -21.16 -7.95
N LYS A 618 8.18 -21.93 -8.91
CA LYS A 618 8.49 -23.35 -9.04
C LYS A 618 10.00 -23.69 -9.06
N LYS A 619 10.78 -22.89 -9.80
CA LYS A 619 12.24 -23.11 -9.91
C LYS A 619 12.97 -22.96 -8.56
N ASP A 620 12.39 -22.19 -7.64
CA ASP A 620 13.00 -21.87 -6.35
C ASP A 620 12.34 -22.60 -5.15
N LEU A 621 11.49 -23.60 -5.43
CA LEU A 621 10.80 -24.38 -4.40
C LEU A 621 11.77 -25.03 -3.38
N GLU A 622 12.88 -25.55 -3.85
CA GLU A 622 13.89 -26.15 -2.96
C GLU A 622 14.52 -25.07 -2.06
N THR A 623 14.77 -23.87 -2.57
CA THR A 623 15.26 -22.72 -1.79
C THR A 623 14.28 -22.34 -0.67
N MET A 624 12.99 -22.25 -0.96
CA MET A 624 11.96 -21.97 0.05
C MET A 624 11.97 -23.05 1.15
N LEU A 625 12.03 -24.33 0.79
CA LEU A 625 12.06 -25.42 1.76
C LEU A 625 13.36 -25.43 2.59
N GLN A 626 14.49 -25.00 2.02
CA GLN A 626 15.74 -24.79 2.76
C GLN A 626 15.58 -23.66 3.79
N LEU A 627 14.98 -22.54 3.41
CA LEU A 627 14.68 -21.44 4.33
C LEU A 627 13.74 -21.89 5.44
N ALA A 628 12.64 -22.59 5.11
CA ALA A 628 11.73 -23.14 6.10
C ALA A 628 12.44 -24.11 7.06
N TYR A 629 13.32 -24.97 6.55
CA TYR A 629 14.15 -25.86 7.37
C TYR A 629 15.04 -25.06 8.33
N LEU A 630 15.71 -24.01 7.87
CA LEU A 630 16.55 -23.15 8.70
C LEU A 630 15.74 -22.41 9.78
N CYS A 631 14.55 -21.93 9.46
CA CYS A 631 13.64 -21.33 10.45
C CYS A 631 13.36 -22.28 11.62
N PHE A 632 13.12 -23.56 11.37
CA PHE A 632 12.93 -24.54 12.44
C PHE A 632 14.20 -24.86 13.22
N THR A 633 15.35 -24.91 12.55
CA THR A 633 16.54 -25.58 13.11
C THR A 633 17.65 -24.64 13.54
N SER A 634 17.74 -23.46 12.94
CA SER A 634 18.98 -22.70 12.97
C SER A 634 18.76 -21.18 13.04
N PRO A 635 17.97 -20.67 14.02
CA PRO A 635 17.94 -19.23 14.25
C PRO A 635 19.33 -18.75 14.64
N ARG A 636 19.84 -17.75 13.94
CA ARG A 636 21.19 -17.23 14.19
C ARG A 636 21.14 -16.13 15.24
N ARG A 637 22.15 -16.12 16.15
CA ARG A 637 22.39 -14.99 17.07
C ARG A 637 23.20 -13.93 16.35
N ASP A 638 22.79 -12.67 16.48
CA ASP A 638 23.53 -11.50 16.01
C ASP A 638 23.25 -10.33 16.95
N ASP A 639 24.20 -10.07 17.85
CA ASP A 639 24.04 -9.07 18.91
C ASP A 639 24.03 -7.65 18.33
N ASP A 640 24.79 -7.37 17.27
CA ASP A 640 24.83 -6.06 16.62
C ASP A 640 23.50 -5.74 15.93
N ALA A 641 22.99 -6.67 15.12
CA ALA A 641 21.71 -6.51 14.45
C ALA A 641 20.54 -6.38 15.43
N PHE A 642 20.58 -7.12 16.54
CA PHE A 642 19.58 -7.03 17.60
C PHE A 642 19.65 -5.67 18.31
N THR A 643 20.84 -5.23 18.73
CA THR A 643 21.03 -3.93 19.38
C THR A 643 20.58 -2.79 18.48
N SER A 644 21.00 -2.81 17.22
CA SER A 644 20.54 -1.85 16.23
C SER A 644 19.03 -1.80 16.10
N HIS A 645 18.38 -2.97 16.05
CA HIS A 645 16.92 -3.03 15.95
C HIS A 645 16.24 -2.41 17.18
N ILE A 646 16.69 -2.75 18.39
CA ILE A 646 16.16 -2.18 19.64
C ILE A 646 16.31 -0.65 19.64
N GLU A 647 17.47 -0.12 19.25
CA GLU A 647 17.70 1.34 19.23
C GLU A 647 16.86 2.04 18.17
N ARG A 648 16.69 1.46 16.99
CA ARG A 648 15.78 2.00 15.96
C ARG A 648 14.32 2.01 16.44
N THR A 649 13.88 0.92 17.06
CA THR A 649 12.54 0.81 17.64
C THR A 649 12.36 1.83 18.77
N ARG A 650 13.36 2.00 19.65
CA ARG A 650 13.34 3.02 20.69
C ARG A 650 13.17 4.42 20.11
N ASN A 651 13.93 4.75 19.07
CA ASN A 651 13.84 6.05 18.40
C ASN A 651 12.45 6.27 17.77
N ALA A 652 11.88 5.25 17.16
CA ALA A 652 10.53 5.31 16.57
C ALA A 652 9.43 5.47 17.64
N LEU A 653 9.56 4.80 18.79
CA LEU A 653 8.55 4.84 19.86
C LEU A 653 8.59 6.14 20.69
N LYS A 654 9.75 6.76 20.78
CA LYS A 654 10.03 7.86 21.73
C LYS A 654 9.10 9.08 21.60
N ASN A 655 8.70 9.39 20.38
CA ASN A 655 7.89 10.55 20.08
C ASN A 655 6.46 10.22 19.58
N GLN A 656 6.07 8.95 19.59
CA GLN A 656 4.75 8.56 19.10
C GLN A 656 3.60 9.22 19.86
N ASP A 657 3.76 9.53 21.13
CA ASP A 657 2.75 10.19 21.96
C ASP A 657 2.50 11.67 21.55
N LEU A 658 3.33 12.24 20.65
CA LEU A 658 3.07 13.54 20.03
C LEU A 658 1.89 13.46 19.05
N ASN A 659 1.73 12.34 18.36
CA ASN A 659 0.60 12.14 17.48
C ASN A 659 -0.70 11.95 18.29
N PRO A 660 -1.72 12.81 18.11
CA PRO A 660 -2.99 12.71 18.83
C PRO A 660 -3.67 11.35 18.66
N GLN A 661 -3.60 10.76 17.48
CA GLN A 661 -4.22 9.45 17.21
C GLN A 661 -3.60 8.33 18.05
N THR A 662 -2.30 8.39 18.35
CA THR A 662 -1.65 7.42 19.23
C THR A 662 -2.24 7.50 20.64
N THR A 663 -2.48 8.71 21.16
CA THR A 663 -3.12 8.92 22.47
C THR A 663 -4.55 8.35 22.49
N LEU A 664 -5.30 8.55 21.41
CA LEU A 664 -6.64 7.99 21.28
C LEU A 664 -6.60 6.45 21.27
N GLN A 665 -5.72 5.85 20.48
CA GLN A 665 -5.57 4.38 20.41
C GLN A 665 -5.20 3.78 21.77
N ASP A 666 -4.25 4.38 22.49
CA ASP A 666 -3.88 3.95 23.84
C ASP A 666 -5.09 4.02 24.78
N SER A 667 -5.92 5.07 24.66
CA SER A 667 -7.14 5.24 25.44
C SER A 667 -8.20 4.19 25.10
N VAL A 668 -8.38 3.89 23.82
CA VAL A 668 -9.29 2.82 23.36
C VAL A 668 -8.86 1.48 23.91
N ILE A 669 -7.59 1.11 23.77
CA ILE A 669 -7.03 -0.15 24.28
C ILE A 669 -7.24 -0.23 25.81
N SER A 670 -6.98 0.86 26.53
CA SER A 670 -7.16 0.94 27.97
C SER A 670 -8.61 0.69 28.39
N VAL A 671 -9.57 1.30 27.70
CA VAL A 671 -11.01 1.15 27.98
C VAL A 671 -11.49 -0.26 27.58
N VAL A 672 -11.11 -0.71 26.39
CA VAL A 672 -11.55 -2.01 25.84
C VAL A 672 -11.04 -3.18 26.67
N TYR A 673 -9.78 -3.17 27.07
CA TYR A 673 -9.16 -4.30 27.78
C TYR A 673 -8.86 -4.01 29.26
N ASN A 674 -9.50 -3.00 29.84
CA ASN A 674 -9.36 -2.64 31.25
C ASN A 674 -7.89 -2.55 31.71
N ASN A 675 -7.03 -1.92 30.91
CA ASN A 675 -5.59 -1.77 31.16
C ASN A 675 -4.80 -3.11 31.19
N ASP A 676 -5.29 -4.17 30.57
CA ASP A 676 -4.54 -5.43 30.47
C ASP A 676 -3.13 -5.20 29.90
N VAL A 677 -2.11 -5.78 30.54
CA VAL A 677 -0.71 -5.53 30.20
C VAL A 677 -0.34 -6.05 28.81
N ARG A 678 -0.98 -7.11 28.32
CA ARG A 678 -0.72 -7.69 27.00
C ARG A 678 -1.37 -6.91 25.86
N ALA A 679 -2.42 -6.12 26.16
CA ALA A 679 -3.09 -5.26 25.20
C ALA A 679 -2.35 -3.95 24.97
N LYS A 680 -1.58 -3.47 25.95
CA LYS A 680 -0.90 -2.18 25.87
C LYS A 680 0.13 -2.15 24.76
N ARG A 681 0.20 -0.98 24.10
CA ARG A 681 1.24 -0.69 23.14
C ARG A 681 2.63 -0.74 23.80
N LEU A 682 3.60 -1.32 23.11
CA LEU A 682 5.00 -1.29 23.53
C LEU A 682 5.48 0.17 23.59
N LYS A 683 6.14 0.55 24.66
CA LYS A 683 6.76 1.86 24.83
C LYS A 683 8.28 1.77 24.84
N ALA A 684 8.95 2.91 24.66
CA ALA A 684 10.40 2.96 24.57
C ALA A 684 11.11 2.37 25.81
N GLU A 685 10.56 2.58 27.00
CA GLU A 685 11.06 2.03 28.28
C GLU A 685 10.89 0.51 28.40
N ASP A 686 9.90 -0.08 27.73
CA ASP A 686 9.68 -1.52 27.76
C ASP A 686 10.80 -2.29 27.04
N LEU A 687 11.49 -1.65 26.11
CA LEU A 687 12.57 -2.27 25.34
C LEU A 687 13.75 -2.71 26.23
N ASP A 688 13.95 -2.07 27.38
CA ASP A 688 15.00 -2.45 28.35
C ASP A 688 14.71 -3.81 29.02
N ARG A 689 13.47 -4.29 28.93
CA ARG A 689 13.02 -5.57 29.48
C ARG A 689 13.17 -6.74 28.50
N ILE A 690 13.48 -6.44 27.24
CA ILE A 690 13.67 -7.46 26.21
C ILE A 690 15.03 -8.13 26.40
N ASN A 691 15.01 -9.44 26.63
CA ASN A 691 16.23 -10.23 26.83
C ASN A 691 16.46 -11.16 25.63
N TYR A 692 17.53 -10.91 24.87
CA TYR A 692 17.82 -11.63 23.63
C TYR A 692 18.05 -13.14 23.83
N ASP A 693 18.74 -13.53 24.95
CA ASP A 693 18.93 -14.94 25.27
C ASP A 693 17.59 -15.63 25.51
N ARG A 694 16.68 -14.95 26.24
CA ARG A 694 15.33 -15.50 26.50
C ARG A 694 14.49 -15.58 25.22
N LEU A 695 14.60 -14.62 24.32
CA LEU A 695 13.93 -14.71 23.02
C LEU A 695 14.41 -15.92 22.22
N LEU A 696 15.73 -16.18 22.17
CA LEU A 696 16.28 -17.34 21.49
C LEU A 696 15.84 -18.66 22.13
N GLU A 697 15.74 -18.72 23.46
CA GLU A 697 15.19 -19.87 24.17
C GLU A 697 13.72 -20.10 23.80
N MET A 698 12.88 -19.07 23.93
CA MET A 698 11.47 -19.12 23.59
C MET A 698 11.24 -19.51 22.13
N TYR A 699 12.04 -18.99 21.22
CA TYR A 699 11.97 -19.38 19.81
C TYR A 699 12.26 -20.87 19.63
N ARG A 700 13.34 -21.38 20.26
CA ARG A 700 13.68 -22.82 20.20
C ARG A 700 12.61 -23.70 20.83
N GLU A 701 11.97 -23.25 21.93
CA GLU A 701 10.82 -23.93 22.54
C GLU A 701 9.66 -24.08 21.55
N ARG A 702 9.32 -23.00 20.82
CA ARG A 702 8.18 -22.99 19.87
C ARG A 702 8.42 -23.87 18.64
N TYR A 703 9.64 -23.98 18.17
CA TYR A 703 9.97 -24.75 16.96
C TYR A 703 10.65 -26.11 17.24
N ALA A 704 10.63 -26.59 18.48
CA ALA A 704 11.30 -27.83 18.91
C ALA A 704 10.68 -29.10 18.30
N ASN A 705 9.37 -29.09 17.98
CA ASN A 705 8.64 -30.27 17.57
C ASN A 705 7.84 -30.03 16.28
N ALA A 706 8.46 -30.19 15.14
CA ALA A 706 7.81 -30.05 13.85
C ALA A 706 6.66 -31.06 13.59
N LYS A 707 6.53 -32.10 14.43
CA LYS A 707 5.43 -33.05 14.33
C LYS A 707 4.09 -32.49 14.85
N ASP A 708 4.12 -31.41 15.62
CA ASP A 708 2.90 -30.71 16.07
C ASP A 708 2.35 -29.76 15.03
N PHE A 709 3.16 -29.44 14.02
CA PHE A 709 2.75 -28.59 12.91
C PHE A 709 1.97 -29.37 11.86
N GLU A 710 0.97 -28.74 11.31
CA GLU A 710 0.41 -29.08 10.01
C GLU A 710 0.95 -28.15 8.94
N PHE A 711 1.21 -28.72 7.78
CA PHE A 711 1.86 -28.03 6.67
C PHE A 711 0.88 -27.90 5.52
N TYR A 712 0.93 -26.77 4.82
CA TYR A 712 0.03 -26.46 3.72
C TYR A 712 0.84 -25.90 2.53
N MET A 713 0.44 -26.27 1.33
CA MET A 713 0.93 -25.72 0.08
C MET A 713 -0.26 -25.50 -0.86
N VAL A 714 -0.37 -24.27 -1.38
CA VAL A 714 -1.43 -23.90 -2.33
C VAL A 714 -0.78 -23.19 -3.50
N GLY A 715 -1.15 -23.56 -4.71
CA GLY A 715 -0.64 -22.92 -5.91
C GLY A 715 -0.29 -23.89 -7.03
N ASP A 716 0.63 -23.48 -7.90
CA ASP A 716 1.05 -24.25 -9.06
C ASP A 716 2.03 -25.38 -8.67
N VAL A 717 1.52 -26.31 -7.87
CA VAL A 717 2.30 -27.43 -7.28
C VAL A 717 1.53 -28.74 -7.36
N ASN A 718 2.18 -29.79 -7.83
CA ASN A 718 1.58 -31.13 -7.87
C ASN A 718 2.07 -31.97 -6.67
N ALA A 719 1.13 -32.59 -5.94
CA ALA A 719 1.42 -33.35 -4.72
C ALA A 719 2.42 -34.50 -4.92
N ASP A 720 2.27 -35.28 -6.00
CA ASP A 720 3.16 -36.44 -6.30
C ASP A 720 4.57 -35.95 -6.59
N SER A 721 4.70 -34.86 -7.35
CA SER A 721 6.00 -34.28 -7.75
C SER A 721 6.77 -33.70 -6.59
N VAL A 722 6.07 -33.00 -5.64
CA VAL A 722 6.71 -32.29 -4.51
C VAL A 722 6.97 -33.23 -3.32
N ALA A 723 6.25 -34.34 -3.20
CA ALA A 723 6.32 -35.23 -2.03
C ALA A 723 7.73 -35.73 -1.68
N PRO A 724 8.60 -36.11 -2.62
CA PRO A 724 9.98 -36.52 -2.30
C PRO A 724 10.79 -35.39 -1.70
N LEU A 725 10.61 -34.16 -2.19
CA LEU A 725 11.32 -32.98 -1.72
C LEU A 725 10.84 -32.58 -0.30
N LEU A 726 9.53 -32.66 -0.04
CA LEU A 726 8.96 -32.47 1.30
C LEU A 726 9.49 -33.54 2.29
N ALA A 727 9.58 -34.80 1.87
CA ALA A 727 10.17 -35.86 2.70
C ALA A 727 11.65 -35.62 3.03
N LYS A 728 12.41 -35.01 2.10
CA LYS A 728 13.80 -34.62 2.31
C LYS A 728 13.93 -33.54 3.36
N TYR A 729 13.23 -32.41 3.21
CA TYR A 729 13.40 -31.23 4.07
C TYR A 729 12.57 -31.31 5.34
N LEU A 730 11.26 -31.53 5.24
CA LEU A 730 10.38 -31.63 6.41
C LEU A 730 10.65 -32.91 7.22
N GLY A 731 11.01 -34.01 6.54
CA GLY A 731 11.42 -35.25 7.20
C GLY A 731 12.71 -35.14 8.03
N ALA A 732 13.54 -34.12 7.79
CA ALA A 732 14.76 -33.86 8.56
C ALA A 732 14.55 -32.93 9.74
N LEU A 733 13.34 -32.36 9.91
CA LEU A 733 13.02 -31.45 11.02
C LEU A 733 13.02 -32.16 12.38
N PRO A 734 13.29 -31.42 13.46
CA PRO A 734 13.22 -31.97 14.82
C PRO A 734 11.79 -32.41 15.16
N THR A 735 11.67 -33.58 15.77
CA THR A 735 10.36 -34.16 16.17
C THR A 735 10.35 -34.55 17.65
N LYS A 736 11.19 -33.90 18.45
CA LYS A 736 11.33 -34.17 19.89
C LYS A 736 10.56 -33.11 20.64
N GLY A 737 9.59 -33.54 21.43
CA GLY A 737 8.79 -32.69 22.26
C GLY A 737 7.44 -33.31 22.60
N LYS A 738 6.70 -32.68 23.48
CA LYS A 738 5.31 -33.04 23.78
C LYS A 738 4.43 -32.27 22.77
N LYS A 739 3.26 -32.85 22.46
CA LYS A 739 2.22 -32.12 21.77
C LYS A 739 1.76 -30.99 22.66
N GLU A 740 1.76 -29.78 22.17
CA GLU A 740 1.34 -28.59 22.90
C GLU A 740 -0.05 -28.13 22.41
N ASN A 741 -0.71 -27.37 23.28
CA ASN A 741 -1.93 -26.66 22.97
C ASN A 741 -1.80 -25.23 23.55
N TYR A 742 -2.56 -24.28 23.05
CA TYR A 742 -2.58 -22.94 23.62
C TYR A 742 -3.30 -22.91 24.99
N LYS A 743 -2.99 -21.86 25.75
CA LYS A 743 -3.73 -21.51 26.97
C LYS A 743 -4.69 -20.37 26.67
N VAL A 744 -5.85 -20.37 27.29
CA VAL A 744 -6.74 -19.21 27.24
C VAL A 744 -6.17 -18.14 28.16
N ILE A 745 -5.83 -16.97 27.56
CA ILE A 745 -5.36 -15.78 28.31
C ILE A 745 -6.59 -14.97 28.68
N ASP A 746 -6.63 -14.46 29.90
CA ASP A 746 -7.76 -13.65 30.39
C ASP A 746 -7.64 -12.19 29.91
N GLN A 747 -7.58 -12.00 28.59
CA GLN A 747 -7.54 -10.68 27.91
C GLN A 747 -8.90 -10.43 27.25
N ARG A 748 -9.91 -10.11 28.07
CA ARG A 748 -11.30 -9.99 27.64
C ARG A 748 -11.71 -8.54 27.48
N MET A 749 -12.68 -8.30 26.61
CA MET A 749 -13.29 -6.99 26.47
C MET A 749 -14.06 -6.59 27.74
N THR A 750 -14.01 -5.32 28.08
CA THR A 750 -14.69 -4.73 29.24
C THR A 750 -16.19 -4.83 29.08
N LYS A 751 -16.88 -5.44 30.05
CA LYS A 751 -18.34 -5.60 30.07
C LYS A 751 -19.03 -4.36 30.65
N GLY A 752 -20.27 -4.11 30.22
CA GLY A 752 -21.09 -3.00 30.62
C GLY A 752 -20.81 -1.72 29.85
N GLU A 753 -21.40 -0.62 30.33
CA GLU A 753 -21.23 0.69 29.68
C GLU A 753 -20.03 1.43 30.24
N ARG A 754 -19.19 1.97 29.36
CA ARG A 754 -18.05 2.82 29.70
C ARG A 754 -17.94 3.98 28.71
N GLU A 755 -17.72 5.16 29.22
CA GLU A 755 -17.42 6.35 28.41
C GLU A 755 -16.15 7.02 28.91
N CYS A 756 -15.27 7.37 27.98
CA CYS A 756 -14.03 8.09 28.24
C CYS A 756 -13.92 9.22 27.23
N TYR A 757 -14.15 10.45 27.67
CA TYR A 757 -13.96 11.66 26.88
C TYR A 757 -12.79 12.46 27.44
N PHE A 758 -11.91 12.90 26.56
CA PHE A 758 -10.78 13.74 26.96
C PHE A 758 -10.45 14.75 25.86
N THR A 759 -9.71 15.78 26.26
CA THR A 759 -9.21 16.80 25.33
C THR A 759 -7.73 16.58 25.03
N LYS A 760 -7.33 16.83 23.79
CA LYS A 760 -5.94 16.82 23.33
C LYS A 760 -5.74 18.01 22.42
N GLU A 761 -4.71 18.81 22.69
CA GLU A 761 -4.27 19.87 21.79
C GLU A 761 -4.00 19.30 20.41
N GLN A 762 -4.59 19.90 19.38
CA GLN A 762 -4.41 19.53 17.96
C GLN A 762 -4.32 20.82 17.15
N ASP A 763 -3.42 20.84 16.16
CA ASP A 763 -3.23 22.00 15.30
C ASP A 763 -4.47 22.25 14.41
N THR A 764 -5.07 21.19 13.92
CA THR A 764 -6.35 21.24 13.22
C THR A 764 -7.45 20.81 14.18
N PRO A 765 -8.39 21.71 14.55
CA PRO A 765 -9.47 21.35 15.47
C PRO A 765 -10.27 20.15 14.97
N ASN A 766 -10.33 19.09 15.78
CA ASN A 766 -10.98 17.83 15.42
C ASN A 766 -11.64 17.18 16.64
N SER A 767 -12.68 16.41 16.41
CA SER A 767 -13.30 15.51 17.38
C SER A 767 -13.38 14.13 16.77
N LEU A 768 -12.72 13.16 17.40
CA LEU A 768 -12.73 11.77 16.96
C LEU A 768 -13.36 10.89 18.03
N ASN A 769 -14.49 10.26 17.69
CA ASN A 769 -15.29 9.46 18.61
C ASN A 769 -15.38 8.03 18.12
N ILE A 770 -15.10 7.07 19.00
CA ILE A 770 -15.11 5.65 18.70
C ILE A 770 -16.14 4.98 19.60
N PHE A 771 -17.15 4.37 18.98
CA PHE A 771 -18.20 3.62 19.65
C PHE A 771 -17.95 2.13 19.39
N ILE A 772 -17.87 1.33 20.46
CA ILE A 772 -17.61 -0.10 20.37
C ILE A 772 -18.73 -0.84 21.10
N TYR A 773 -19.38 -1.74 20.39
CA TYR A 773 -20.41 -2.63 20.93
C TYR A 773 -19.94 -4.07 20.77
N HIS A 774 -20.21 -4.91 21.77
CA HIS A 774 -19.85 -6.31 21.67
C HIS A 774 -20.84 -7.23 22.38
N ALA A 775 -20.95 -8.46 21.87
CA ALA A 775 -21.82 -9.49 22.45
C ALA A 775 -21.22 -10.88 22.22
N PRO A 776 -21.45 -11.83 23.14
CA PRO A 776 -21.10 -13.22 22.89
C PRO A 776 -21.87 -13.76 21.68
N ILE A 777 -21.16 -14.42 20.76
CA ILE A 777 -21.73 -15.03 19.57
C ILE A 777 -20.82 -16.18 19.12
N GLU A 778 -21.39 -17.33 18.78
CA GLU A 778 -20.64 -18.45 18.24
C GLU A 778 -20.09 -18.12 16.84
N GLU A 779 -18.83 -18.43 16.58
CA GLU A 779 -18.21 -18.23 15.27
C GLU A 779 -18.67 -19.33 14.31
N THR A 780 -19.64 -19.03 13.48
CA THR A 780 -20.20 -19.90 12.45
C THR A 780 -20.29 -19.16 11.12
N LEU A 781 -20.32 -19.89 10.00
CA LEU A 781 -20.50 -19.29 8.68
C LEU A 781 -21.69 -18.30 8.62
N LYS A 782 -22.83 -18.68 9.22
CA LYS A 782 -24.02 -17.82 9.21
C LYS A 782 -23.80 -16.55 10.02
N ASN A 783 -23.21 -16.65 11.21
CA ASN A 783 -22.99 -15.49 12.07
C ASN A 783 -21.93 -14.56 11.48
N ASP A 784 -20.89 -15.11 10.85
CA ASP A 784 -19.87 -14.33 10.17
C ASP A 784 -20.47 -13.51 9.01
N ILE A 785 -21.30 -14.16 8.17
CA ILE A 785 -22.05 -13.49 7.11
C ILE A 785 -22.99 -12.40 7.66
N LEU A 786 -23.68 -12.66 8.77
CA LEU A 786 -24.59 -11.69 9.38
C LEU A 786 -23.87 -10.46 9.91
N ILE A 787 -22.70 -10.64 10.52
CA ILE A 787 -21.87 -9.56 11.04
C ILE A 787 -21.32 -8.70 9.88
N ASP A 788 -20.85 -9.35 8.81
CA ASP A 788 -20.37 -8.63 7.62
C ASP A 788 -21.52 -7.84 6.95
N MET A 789 -22.71 -8.43 6.81
CA MET A 789 -23.88 -7.73 6.27
C MET A 789 -24.32 -6.57 7.16
N LEU A 790 -24.30 -6.74 8.48
CA LEU A 790 -24.59 -5.66 9.43
C LEU A 790 -23.60 -4.51 9.29
N GLN A 791 -22.31 -4.81 9.20
CA GLN A 791 -21.26 -3.81 8.95
C GLN A 791 -21.53 -3.01 7.69
N GLN A 792 -21.80 -3.70 6.58
CA GLN A 792 -22.03 -3.06 5.28
C GLN A 792 -23.31 -2.21 5.30
N ALA A 793 -24.38 -2.71 5.92
CA ALA A 793 -25.63 -1.98 6.06
C ALA A 793 -25.47 -0.69 6.87
N MET A 794 -24.73 -0.75 7.99
CA MET A 794 -24.41 0.43 8.81
C MET A 794 -23.50 1.41 8.06
N GLN A 795 -22.52 0.92 7.32
CA GLN A 795 -21.65 1.76 6.50
C GLN A 795 -22.43 2.56 5.45
N MET A 796 -23.36 1.89 4.74
CA MET A 796 -24.22 2.55 3.76
C MET A 796 -25.11 3.60 4.43
N LEU A 797 -25.72 3.26 5.56
CA LEU A 797 -26.58 4.18 6.31
C LEU A 797 -25.84 5.46 6.74
N TYR A 798 -24.61 5.34 7.23
CA TYR A 798 -23.86 6.52 7.66
C TYR A 798 -23.24 7.31 6.50
N THR A 799 -22.97 6.67 5.38
CA THR A 799 -22.60 7.39 4.16
C THR A 799 -23.74 8.31 3.73
N GLU A 800 -24.98 7.82 3.73
CA GLU A 800 -26.17 8.61 3.42
C GLU A 800 -26.42 9.72 4.47
N THR A 801 -26.58 9.35 5.74
CA THR A 801 -27.10 10.25 6.77
C THR A 801 -26.06 11.25 7.32
N VAL A 802 -24.79 10.84 7.46
CA VAL A 802 -23.76 11.72 8.06
C VAL A 802 -22.96 12.47 7.00
N ARG A 803 -22.56 11.76 5.92
CA ARG A 803 -21.74 12.37 4.86
C ARG A 803 -22.61 13.16 3.88
N GLU A 804 -23.61 12.49 3.27
CA GLU A 804 -24.35 13.09 2.15
C GLU A 804 -25.43 14.08 2.61
N ASP A 805 -26.19 13.78 3.65
CA ASP A 805 -27.28 14.66 4.10
C ASP A 805 -26.76 15.84 4.93
N GLU A 806 -25.84 15.61 5.85
CA GLU A 806 -25.42 16.60 6.83
C GLU A 806 -24.04 17.23 6.51
N GLY A 807 -23.23 16.63 5.66
CA GLY A 807 -21.84 17.05 5.45
C GLY A 807 -21.07 17.13 6.79
N GLY A 808 -21.40 16.22 7.71
CA GLY A 808 -20.91 16.24 9.09
C GLY A 808 -19.59 15.54 9.30
N ALA A 809 -19.24 14.64 8.37
CA ALA A 809 -17.99 13.92 8.32
C ALA A 809 -17.70 13.52 6.88
N TYR A 810 -16.42 13.39 6.52
CA TYR A 810 -16.03 12.80 5.22
C TYR A 810 -16.45 11.34 5.10
N GLY A 811 -16.45 10.61 6.21
CA GLY A 811 -16.94 9.24 6.30
C GLY A 811 -17.03 8.78 7.74
N VAL A 812 -17.88 7.79 7.99
CA VAL A 812 -18.06 7.14 9.30
C VAL A 812 -17.74 5.66 9.14
N PRO A 813 -16.45 5.27 9.25
CA PRO A 813 -16.06 3.86 9.13
C PRO A 813 -16.76 2.97 10.17
N VAL A 814 -17.32 1.87 9.71
CA VAL A 814 -17.86 0.80 10.56
C VAL A 814 -17.01 -0.45 10.35
N ASN A 815 -16.47 -1.00 11.43
CA ASN A 815 -15.73 -2.26 11.43
C ASN A 815 -16.45 -3.25 12.32
N ALA A 816 -16.65 -4.46 11.85
CA ALA A 816 -17.25 -5.52 12.64
C ALA A 816 -16.55 -6.86 12.36
N GLY A 817 -16.65 -7.79 13.32
CA GLY A 817 -16.09 -9.11 13.17
C GLY A 817 -16.35 -9.98 14.40
N ILE A 818 -16.09 -11.26 14.24
CA ILE A 818 -16.15 -12.26 15.31
C ILE A 818 -14.72 -12.66 15.67
N SER A 819 -14.44 -12.80 16.96
CA SER A 819 -13.21 -13.38 17.48
C SER A 819 -13.56 -14.63 18.28
N ASP A 820 -12.86 -15.73 18.06
CA ASP A 820 -13.02 -16.99 18.78
C ASP A 820 -12.08 -17.11 20.00
N TYR A 821 -11.19 -16.13 20.19
CA TYR A 821 -10.20 -16.13 21.24
C TYR A 821 -10.02 -14.76 21.90
N PRO A 822 -9.96 -14.67 23.25
CA PRO A 822 -10.06 -15.72 24.25
C PRO A 822 -11.49 -16.23 24.52
N GLU A 823 -12.48 -15.64 23.92
CA GLU A 823 -13.89 -16.02 23.94
C GLU A 823 -14.56 -15.69 22.60
N GLU A 824 -15.61 -16.47 22.25
CA GLU A 824 -16.39 -16.18 21.06
C GLU A 824 -17.22 -14.92 21.25
N ILE A 825 -16.86 -13.86 20.55
CA ILE A 825 -17.44 -12.53 20.72
C ILE A 825 -17.49 -11.77 19.39
N ALA A 826 -18.65 -11.24 19.05
CA ALA A 826 -18.74 -10.22 17.99
C ALA A 826 -18.49 -8.84 18.55
N ASN A 827 -17.82 -8.01 17.77
CA ASN A 827 -17.68 -6.58 18.04
C ASN A 827 -18.06 -5.76 16.83
N VAL A 828 -18.62 -4.57 17.08
CA VAL A 828 -18.91 -3.55 16.05
C VAL A 828 -18.31 -2.25 16.53
N GLN A 829 -17.43 -1.68 15.74
CA GLN A 829 -16.78 -0.40 15.99
C GLN A 829 -17.25 0.63 14.98
N ILE A 830 -17.74 1.78 15.44
CA ILE A 830 -18.13 2.92 14.62
C ILE A 830 -17.18 4.06 14.94
N VAL A 831 -16.56 4.64 13.91
CA VAL A 831 -15.60 5.75 14.05
C VAL A 831 -16.21 7.01 13.46
N LEU A 832 -16.40 8.04 14.28
CA LEU A 832 -16.99 9.32 13.90
C LEU A 832 -15.93 10.44 14.01
N PRO A 833 -15.19 10.76 12.94
CA PRO A 833 -14.41 11.98 12.85
C PRO A 833 -15.34 13.14 12.46
N THR A 834 -15.24 14.29 13.15
CA THR A 834 -16.06 15.47 12.84
C THR A 834 -15.45 16.74 13.44
N ALA A 835 -15.96 17.89 13.03
CA ALA A 835 -15.64 19.14 13.71
C ALA A 835 -16.13 19.13 15.17
N PRO A 836 -15.39 19.71 16.13
CA PRO A 836 -15.79 19.70 17.54
C PRO A 836 -17.20 20.24 17.79
N GLU A 837 -17.59 21.30 17.09
CA GLU A 837 -18.91 21.92 17.18
C GLU A 837 -20.05 21.05 16.64
N LYS A 838 -19.77 20.14 15.73
CA LYS A 838 -20.75 19.20 15.15
C LYS A 838 -20.88 17.91 15.97
N ARG A 839 -19.95 17.59 16.88
CA ARG A 839 -19.87 16.31 17.59
C ARG A 839 -21.20 15.83 18.15
N ILE A 840 -21.91 16.69 18.89
CA ILE A 840 -23.16 16.30 19.56
C ILE A 840 -24.23 15.92 18.54
N ALA A 841 -24.39 16.74 17.49
CA ALA A 841 -25.36 16.48 16.44
C ALA A 841 -25.05 15.19 15.68
N MET A 842 -23.80 15.00 15.26
CA MET A 842 -23.38 13.79 14.53
C MET A 842 -23.45 12.53 15.39
N THR A 843 -23.12 12.62 16.68
CA THR A 843 -23.33 11.51 17.64
C THR A 843 -24.80 11.12 17.75
N SER A 844 -25.71 12.11 17.71
CA SER A 844 -27.17 11.83 17.71
C SER A 844 -27.58 11.04 16.48
N ILE A 845 -27.07 11.41 15.29
CA ILE A 845 -27.35 10.69 14.03
C ILE A 845 -26.81 9.27 14.07
N VAL A 846 -25.59 9.08 14.59
CA VAL A 846 -25.00 7.73 14.76
C VAL A 846 -25.91 6.88 15.68
N ASN A 847 -26.40 7.41 16.78
CA ASN A 847 -27.29 6.69 17.68
C ASN A 847 -28.68 6.41 17.07
N GLU A 848 -29.23 7.35 16.27
CA GLU A 848 -30.46 7.11 15.51
C GLU A 848 -30.27 5.99 14.47
N GLY A 849 -29.13 5.94 13.79
CA GLY A 849 -28.79 4.87 12.86
C GLY A 849 -28.73 3.50 13.53
N ILE A 850 -28.12 3.41 14.71
CA ILE A 850 -28.13 2.18 15.52
C ILE A 850 -29.56 1.76 15.86
N LYS A 851 -30.38 2.72 16.32
CA LYS A 851 -31.79 2.46 16.67
C LYS A 851 -32.59 2.01 15.45
N GLN A 852 -32.43 2.68 14.32
CA GLN A 852 -33.06 2.30 13.05
C GLN A 852 -32.70 0.86 12.66
N MET A 853 -31.44 0.48 12.75
CA MET A 853 -30.98 -0.87 12.44
C MET A 853 -31.58 -1.93 13.37
N MET A 854 -31.70 -1.62 14.68
CA MET A 854 -32.33 -2.50 15.66
C MET A 854 -33.85 -2.63 15.47
N GLU A 855 -34.53 -1.57 15.04
CA GLU A 855 -36.00 -1.57 14.90
C GLU A 855 -36.48 -2.03 13.54
N GLN A 856 -35.75 -1.69 12.48
CA GLN A 856 -36.19 -1.86 11.09
C GLN A 856 -35.28 -2.79 10.27
N GLY A 857 -33.96 -2.85 10.60
CA GLY A 857 -32.92 -3.45 9.74
C GLY A 857 -32.60 -2.57 8.53
N PRO A 858 -31.84 -3.11 7.55
CA PRO A 858 -31.59 -2.44 6.28
C PRO A 858 -32.84 -2.42 5.39
N SER A 859 -32.86 -1.53 4.39
CA SER A 859 -33.89 -1.57 3.33
C SER A 859 -33.72 -2.84 2.47
N GLU A 860 -34.80 -3.25 1.79
CA GLU A 860 -34.73 -4.38 0.83
C GLU A 860 -33.71 -4.09 -0.28
N GLU A 861 -33.62 -2.84 -0.73
CA GLU A 861 -32.68 -2.41 -1.75
C GLU A 861 -31.24 -2.55 -1.26
N ASN A 862 -30.93 -2.06 -0.06
CA ASN A 862 -29.57 -2.14 0.50
C ASN A 862 -29.18 -3.59 0.79
N LEU A 863 -30.10 -4.42 1.30
CA LEU A 863 -29.83 -5.85 1.47
C LEU A 863 -29.53 -6.54 0.13
N GLY A 864 -30.25 -6.18 -0.92
CA GLY A 864 -30.00 -6.67 -2.29
C GLY A 864 -28.59 -6.31 -2.78
N LYS A 865 -28.19 -5.05 -2.63
CA LYS A 865 -26.85 -4.57 -2.99
C LYS A 865 -25.73 -5.29 -2.20
N ILE A 866 -25.94 -5.49 -0.92
CA ILE A 866 -24.96 -6.19 -0.04
C ILE A 866 -24.80 -7.64 -0.49
N LYS A 867 -25.90 -8.35 -0.71
CA LYS A 867 -25.86 -9.74 -1.19
C LYS A 867 -25.12 -9.87 -2.51
N GLU A 868 -25.42 -9.01 -3.49
CA GLU A 868 -24.74 -9.01 -4.79
C GLU A 868 -23.23 -8.78 -4.64
N TYR A 869 -22.85 -7.82 -3.82
CA TYR A 869 -21.43 -7.56 -3.53
C TYR A 869 -20.74 -8.76 -2.89
N MET A 870 -21.36 -9.39 -1.86
CA MET A 870 -20.78 -10.52 -1.14
C MET A 870 -20.64 -11.76 -2.03
N LEU A 871 -21.67 -12.08 -2.81
CA LEU A 871 -21.63 -13.20 -3.75
C LEU A 871 -20.53 -13.01 -4.81
N ARG A 872 -20.41 -11.79 -5.34
CA ARG A 872 -19.35 -11.45 -6.28
C ARG A 872 -17.97 -11.60 -5.65
N SER A 873 -17.76 -11.03 -4.48
CA SER A 873 -16.47 -11.11 -3.76
C SER A 873 -16.10 -12.56 -3.44
N HIS A 874 -17.08 -13.39 -3.09
CA HIS A 874 -16.85 -14.81 -2.87
C HIS A 874 -16.35 -15.53 -4.13
N GLN A 875 -16.97 -15.26 -5.30
CA GLN A 875 -16.52 -15.83 -6.57
C GLN A 875 -15.08 -15.41 -6.94
N GLU A 876 -14.66 -14.21 -6.58
CA GLU A 876 -13.30 -13.73 -6.74
C GLU A 876 -12.34 -14.45 -5.77
N ASN A 877 -12.74 -14.58 -4.51
CA ASN A 877 -11.96 -15.26 -3.47
C ASN A 877 -11.71 -16.73 -3.81
N LEU A 878 -12.67 -17.42 -4.43
CA LEU A 878 -12.51 -18.81 -4.91
C LEU A 878 -11.40 -18.98 -5.96
N LYS A 879 -10.90 -17.89 -6.55
CA LYS A 879 -9.78 -17.84 -7.49
C LYS A 879 -8.50 -17.26 -6.86
N ASP A 880 -8.41 -17.24 -5.54
CA ASP A 880 -7.25 -16.75 -4.79
C ASP A 880 -6.58 -17.86 -3.98
N ASN A 881 -5.25 -17.94 -4.06
CA ASN A 881 -4.45 -18.96 -3.37
C ASN A 881 -4.43 -18.75 -1.86
N GLU A 882 -4.45 -17.50 -1.39
CA GLU A 882 -4.43 -17.21 0.05
C GLU A 882 -5.77 -17.53 0.69
N TYR A 883 -6.88 -17.24 0.00
CA TYR A 883 -8.21 -17.65 0.45
C TYR A 883 -8.30 -19.15 0.70
N TRP A 884 -7.76 -19.97 -0.21
CA TRP A 884 -7.74 -21.43 -0.01
C TRP A 884 -6.76 -21.84 1.07
N MET A 885 -5.65 -21.14 1.24
CA MET A 885 -4.71 -21.39 2.33
C MET A 885 -5.41 -21.19 3.70
N GLU A 886 -6.07 -20.03 3.88
CA GLU A 886 -6.82 -19.73 5.11
C GLU A 886 -7.97 -20.72 5.33
N SER A 887 -8.75 -20.99 4.29
CA SER A 887 -9.89 -21.93 4.37
C SER A 887 -9.44 -23.33 4.79
N MET A 888 -8.32 -23.84 4.26
CA MET A 888 -7.76 -25.13 4.64
C MET A 888 -7.27 -25.14 6.09
N VAL A 889 -6.61 -24.06 6.53
CA VAL A 889 -6.18 -23.91 7.93
C VAL A 889 -7.40 -23.84 8.86
N SER A 890 -8.39 -23.02 8.54
CA SER A 890 -9.64 -22.90 9.33
C SER A 890 -10.35 -24.24 9.46
N LYS A 891 -10.48 -24.99 8.35
CA LYS A 891 -11.15 -26.29 8.38
C LYS A 891 -10.38 -27.37 9.16
N THR A 892 -9.06 -27.43 9.02
CA THR A 892 -8.28 -28.52 9.63
C THR A 892 -7.84 -28.24 11.06
N ARG A 893 -7.60 -26.94 11.41
CA ARG A 893 -7.12 -26.54 12.75
C ARG A 893 -8.21 -26.11 13.69
N TYR A 894 -9.24 -25.41 13.17
CA TYR A 894 -10.33 -24.85 13.98
C TYR A 894 -11.65 -25.62 13.81
N ASP A 895 -11.73 -26.58 12.88
CA ASP A 895 -12.94 -27.27 12.45
C ASP A 895 -14.05 -26.34 11.93
N GLN A 896 -13.67 -25.20 11.41
CA GLN A 896 -14.56 -24.17 10.87
C GLN A 896 -14.58 -24.21 9.34
N ASP A 897 -15.78 -24.29 8.75
CA ASP A 897 -15.97 -24.31 7.30
C ASP A 897 -16.69 -23.04 6.85
N PHE A 898 -15.94 -22.10 6.34
CA PHE A 898 -16.48 -20.83 5.83
C PHE A 898 -16.66 -20.82 4.29
N VAL A 899 -16.50 -21.98 3.63
CA VAL A 899 -16.62 -22.11 2.18
C VAL A 899 -17.90 -22.84 1.78
N THR A 900 -18.14 -23.98 2.42
CA THR A 900 -19.26 -24.86 2.04
C THR A 900 -20.61 -24.21 2.37
N GLY A 901 -21.45 -23.97 1.36
CA GLY A 901 -22.79 -23.38 1.54
C GLY A 901 -22.79 -21.86 1.71
N TYR A 902 -21.67 -21.18 1.41
CA TYR A 902 -21.58 -19.71 1.52
C TYR A 902 -22.66 -18.99 0.71
N GLU A 903 -22.80 -19.35 -0.59
CA GLU A 903 -23.76 -18.67 -1.49
C GLU A 903 -25.19 -18.87 -1.02
N GLU A 904 -25.57 -20.08 -0.66
CA GLU A 904 -26.91 -20.39 -0.14
C GLU A 904 -27.18 -19.63 1.16
N CYS A 905 -26.16 -19.52 2.02
CA CYS A 905 -26.28 -18.80 3.27
C CYS A 905 -26.48 -17.30 3.03
N VAL A 906 -25.67 -16.67 2.16
CA VAL A 906 -25.82 -15.24 1.79
C VAL A 906 -27.21 -14.99 1.20
N GLN A 907 -27.65 -15.82 0.25
CA GLN A 907 -28.97 -15.67 -0.37
C GLN A 907 -30.11 -15.83 0.63
N GLY A 908 -29.96 -16.73 1.62
CA GLY A 908 -30.95 -17.03 2.63
C GLY A 908 -31.15 -15.98 3.72
N VAL A 909 -30.21 -15.03 3.89
CA VAL A 909 -30.31 -13.97 4.91
C VAL A 909 -31.51 -13.06 4.63
N THR A 910 -32.24 -12.71 5.68
CA THR A 910 -33.40 -11.79 5.63
C THR A 910 -33.11 -10.50 6.40
N ILE A 911 -33.92 -9.46 6.16
CA ILE A 911 -33.88 -8.22 6.95
C ILE A 911 -34.04 -8.52 8.45
N GLU A 912 -34.94 -9.46 8.79
CA GLU A 912 -35.17 -9.82 10.19
C GLU A 912 -33.95 -10.50 10.83
N ASP A 913 -33.15 -11.28 10.08
CA ASP A 913 -31.89 -11.86 10.61
C ASP A 913 -30.89 -10.74 10.97
N ILE A 914 -30.68 -9.74 10.11
CA ILE A 914 -29.77 -8.63 10.36
C ILE A 914 -30.29 -7.78 11.53
N LYS A 915 -31.57 -7.50 11.56
CA LYS A 915 -32.21 -6.76 12.66
C LYS A 915 -32.01 -7.47 14.00
N GLN A 916 -32.22 -8.80 14.07
CA GLN A 916 -31.98 -9.59 15.28
C GLN A 916 -30.50 -9.58 15.69
N THR A 917 -29.59 -9.63 14.73
CA THR A 917 -28.15 -9.51 14.97
C THR A 917 -27.82 -8.13 15.55
N ALA A 918 -28.37 -7.05 14.99
CA ALA A 918 -28.22 -5.69 15.51
C ALA A 918 -28.77 -5.59 16.94
N GLN A 919 -29.96 -6.12 17.21
CA GLN A 919 -30.55 -6.16 18.55
C GLN A 919 -29.68 -6.92 19.54
N HIS A 920 -29.12 -8.06 19.12
CA HIS A 920 -28.22 -8.86 19.95
C HIS A 920 -26.96 -8.10 20.34
N ILE A 921 -26.32 -7.40 19.40
CA ILE A 921 -25.06 -6.71 19.64
C ILE A 921 -25.29 -5.37 20.34
N PHE A 922 -26.08 -4.49 19.76
CA PHE A 922 -26.32 -3.15 20.30
C PHE A 922 -27.16 -3.14 21.57
N GLY A 923 -28.03 -4.14 21.76
CA GLY A 923 -28.84 -4.35 22.94
C GLY A 923 -28.16 -5.15 24.05
N SER A 924 -26.93 -5.59 23.90
CA SER A 924 -26.21 -6.45 24.86
C SER A 924 -25.91 -5.78 26.20
N GLY A 925 -25.96 -4.43 26.28
CA GLY A 925 -25.54 -3.65 27.43
C GLY A 925 -24.01 -3.48 27.52
N ASN A 926 -23.24 -3.93 26.52
CA ASN A 926 -21.79 -3.73 26.45
C ASN A 926 -21.51 -2.64 25.42
N ARG A 927 -21.37 -1.41 25.89
CA ARG A 927 -21.12 -0.21 25.07
C ARG A 927 -19.92 0.54 25.63
N LEU A 928 -18.87 0.68 24.82
CA LEU A 928 -17.66 1.40 25.17
C LEU A 928 -17.53 2.58 24.22
N VAL A 929 -17.32 3.77 24.76
CA VAL A 929 -17.14 4.99 23.97
C VAL A 929 -15.84 5.67 24.38
N VAL A 930 -15.03 6.01 23.40
CA VAL A 930 -13.83 6.83 23.62
C VAL A 930 -13.88 8.01 22.66
N GLY A 931 -13.87 9.21 23.22
CA GLY A 931 -13.90 10.47 22.46
C GLY A 931 -12.70 11.34 22.80
N MET A 932 -12.03 11.84 21.77
CA MET A 932 -10.95 12.82 21.88
C MET A 932 -11.36 14.04 21.07
N GLU A 933 -11.23 15.22 21.66
CA GLU A 933 -11.49 16.46 20.94
C GLU A 933 -10.45 17.55 21.25
N THR A 934 -10.27 18.47 20.30
CA THR A 934 -9.47 19.65 20.53
C THR A 934 -10.17 20.53 21.61
N PRO A 935 -9.41 21.05 22.60
CA PRO A 935 -9.99 21.96 23.60
C PRO A 935 -10.71 23.13 22.91
N SER A 936 -11.93 23.45 23.33
CA SER A 936 -12.58 24.66 22.87
C SER A 936 -11.80 25.87 23.39
N GLU A 937 -11.41 26.79 22.50
CA GLU A 937 -10.93 28.10 22.95
C GLU A 937 -12.02 28.75 23.81
N VAL A 938 -11.82 28.81 25.11
CA VAL A 938 -12.63 29.64 25.98
C VAL A 938 -12.31 31.08 25.56
N LYS A 939 -13.15 31.68 24.72
CA LYS A 939 -13.12 33.14 24.56
C LYS A 939 -13.33 33.71 25.95
N SER A 940 -12.26 34.17 26.60
CA SER A 940 -12.36 35.02 27.74
C SER A 940 -13.10 36.28 27.28
N GLU A 941 -14.35 36.39 27.63
CA GLU A 941 -15.06 37.66 27.57
C GLU A 941 -14.31 38.60 28.53
N GLU A 942 -13.44 39.46 28.00
CA GLU A 942 -13.04 40.72 28.60
C GLU A 942 -13.77 41.89 27.93
#